data_5ecd7513e6875f51c51cdec06a73844a
#
_entry.id   5ecd7513e6875f51c51cdec06a73844a
#
_cell.length_a   1.000
_cell.length_b   1.000
_cell.length_c   1.000
_cell.angle_alpha   90.00
_cell.angle_beta   90.00
_cell.angle_gamma   90.00
#
_symmetry.space_group_name_H-M   'P 1'
#
loop_
_entity.id
_entity.type
_entity.pdbx_description
1 polymer ?
#
loop_
_entity_poly.entity_id
_entity_poly.type
_entity_poly.pdbx_seq_one_letter_code
_entity_poly.pdbx_strand_id
1 'polypeptide(L)'
;MNTHNIFKSVLISTLLLIGNSCSERKEIDVIPMPRSVEYHSGNFTISPETKFYTNLSAESRQALTDYLEGTSLGSVPFAESATGNNGIELNLCDSSIVTGKEAYRIEIDKKGVRLSANTETGIFYGLQTLLQLLNNGDNKTLPALTINDSPRFPYRGLHLDVSRHFFDKEFVKKQLNAMAYFKMNRLHWHLTDGAGWRIEIKKYPRLTSFAAWRPFDKLNDWWVGGRTFCEQDDPRAVGGYYTQDDIRKVVAYAAERHITIIPEIEMPGHSEEVLATYPELSCSGKPYVNADFCIGTEKTFEFLENVLLEVIDLFPSEYIHIGGDEASKSSWKTCPRCQKRMADEHLNSVDELQSYMIHRIEKFLNDHGRKIIGWDEIIEGGLSPTATVMSWRGEEGGIKAVKAGNQAIMTPGKYCYLDAFQDAPNTQPMAIGGYLTLEKVYSFEPVPDSLSTKEAELILGVQGNVWTEHIPTPEHYEYMIYPRILALAEIGWSPSEVKKWDNFHTRALQAVNILREQGYNPFPLEKEIGDKPESYQKVNHLAIGKKVTYANLYSNHYAAQGEKTLVDGVRGGWMYNDDRWQGFIDCDFDVTIDLGKETDIKQVCAEFIQLKGPYVWLPKQVIISSSVDGEHYDTLATVDNDISPDIETLQFKEFGWEGNAKA
;
A
#
# COMPACT_ATOMS: atom_id res chain seq x y z
N MET A 1 22.60 -92.20 -21.01
CA MET A 1 23.88 -91.63 -21.48
C MET A 1 23.88 -90.16 -21.07
N ASN A 2 24.85 -89.80 -20.18
CA ASN A 2 25.30 -88.42 -19.85
C ASN A 2 24.32 -87.37 -19.41
N THR A 3 23.98 -87.14 -18.20
CA THR A 3 24.59 -86.44 -17.06
C THR A 3 25.34 -85.16 -17.43
N HIS A 4 24.79 -84.01 -17.06
CA HIS A 4 25.61 -82.90 -16.50
C HIS A 4 24.81 -82.03 -15.56
N ASN A 5 25.22 -82.09 -14.27
CA ASN A 5 24.83 -81.21 -13.19
C ASN A 5 25.36 -79.78 -13.45
N ILE A 6 24.56 -78.78 -13.21
CA ILE A 6 25.04 -77.44 -12.99
C ILE A 6 24.42 -76.87 -11.69
N PHE A 7 25.29 -76.74 -10.69
CA PHE A 7 25.03 -76.03 -9.44
C PHE A 7 24.74 -74.54 -9.74
N LYS A 8 23.60 -74.08 -9.32
CA LYS A 8 23.35 -72.60 -9.25
C LYS A 8 23.52 -72.14 -7.81
N SER A 9 24.64 -71.43 -7.56
CA SER A 9 24.89 -70.72 -6.33
C SER A 9 23.94 -69.48 -6.29
N VAL A 10 23.06 -69.43 -5.29
CA VAL A 10 22.22 -68.28 -4.99
C VAL A 10 23.03 -67.29 -4.14
N LEU A 11 23.47 -66.22 -4.74
CA LEU A 11 24.08 -65.08 -4.02
C LEU A 11 22.94 -64.21 -3.48
N ILE A 12 22.70 -64.28 -2.17
CA ILE A 12 21.78 -63.33 -1.49
C ILE A 12 22.54 -62.03 -1.27
N SER A 13 22.28 -61.07 -2.15
CA SER A 13 22.72 -59.67 -1.94
C SER A 13 21.74 -58.99 -1.00
N THR A 14 22.12 -58.82 0.25
CA THR A 14 21.40 -57.99 1.22
C THR A 14 21.67 -56.52 0.86
N LEU A 15 20.74 -55.89 0.12
CA LEU A 15 20.71 -54.43 -0.06
C LEU A 15 20.30 -53.80 1.27
N LEU A 16 21.26 -53.25 2.00
CA LEU A 16 20.99 -52.25 3.04
C LEU A 16 20.44 -51.00 2.39
N LEU A 17 19.12 -50.85 2.38
CA LEU A 17 18.44 -49.58 2.15
C LEU A 17 18.77 -48.68 3.35
N ILE A 18 19.84 -47.88 3.21
CA ILE A 18 20.03 -46.71 4.06
C ILE A 18 18.94 -45.71 3.59
N GLY A 19 17.80 -45.76 4.26
CA GLY A 19 16.78 -44.71 4.16
C GLY A 19 17.40 -43.43 4.67
N ASN A 20 17.92 -42.58 3.78
CA ASN A 20 18.06 -41.18 4.06
C ASN A 20 16.65 -40.63 4.20
N SER A 21 16.13 -40.66 5.43
CA SER A 21 15.04 -39.77 5.83
C SER A 21 15.61 -38.34 5.74
N CYS A 22 15.57 -37.72 4.56
CA CYS A 22 15.59 -36.29 4.45
C CYS A 22 14.30 -35.83 5.14
N SER A 23 14.34 -35.59 6.44
CA SER A 23 13.36 -34.67 7.03
C SER A 23 13.57 -33.34 6.29
N GLU A 24 12.61 -32.92 5.49
CA GLU A 24 12.59 -31.56 4.98
C GLU A 24 12.82 -30.65 6.18
N ARG A 25 13.96 -29.96 6.19
CA ARG A 25 14.25 -28.98 7.23
C ARG A 25 13.22 -27.88 7.07
N LYS A 26 12.39 -27.69 8.07
CA LYS A 26 11.42 -26.61 8.08
C LYS A 26 12.18 -25.28 7.94
N GLU A 27 11.89 -24.52 6.88
CA GLU A 27 12.43 -23.17 6.72
C GLU A 27 11.93 -22.29 7.87
N ILE A 28 12.66 -21.21 8.19
CA ILE A 28 12.23 -20.30 9.25
C ILE A 28 11.03 -19.47 8.80
N ASP A 29 10.12 -19.23 9.74
CA ASP A 29 8.87 -18.49 9.50
C ASP A 29 9.03 -17.01 9.92
N VAL A 30 9.94 -16.28 9.27
CA VAL A 30 10.26 -14.86 9.57
C VAL A 30 9.91 -13.96 8.40
N ILE A 31 9.25 -12.84 8.64
CA ILE A 31 8.99 -11.77 7.67
C ILE A 31 9.60 -10.46 8.19
N PRO A 32 10.44 -9.80 7.41
CA PRO A 32 10.99 -10.17 6.10
C PRO A 32 11.97 -11.34 6.17
N MET A 33 12.08 -12.12 5.07
CA MET A 33 13.06 -13.21 4.96
C MET A 33 14.48 -12.66 5.00
N PRO A 34 15.35 -13.17 5.90
CA PRO A 34 16.74 -12.75 5.96
C PRO A 34 17.52 -13.05 4.68
N ARG A 35 18.56 -12.26 4.42
CA ARG A 35 19.46 -12.40 3.28
C ARG A 35 20.10 -13.79 3.20
N SER A 36 20.52 -14.36 4.31
CA SER A 36 21.04 -15.73 4.36
C SER A 36 20.75 -16.40 5.69
N VAL A 37 20.43 -17.69 5.62
CA VAL A 37 20.19 -18.55 6.78
C VAL A 37 20.96 -19.85 6.58
N GLU A 38 21.84 -20.20 7.53
CA GLU A 38 22.57 -21.46 7.58
C GLU A 38 22.10 -22.25 8.79
N TYR A 39 21.56 -23.45 8.57
CA TYR A 39 21.01 -24.28 9.64
C TYR A 39 22.06 -25.19 10.24
N HIS A 40 22.09 -25.31 11.56
CA HIS A 40 22.94 -26.17 12.34
C HIS A 40 22.13 -27.22 13.11
N SER A 41 22.81 -28.16 13.77
CA SER A 41 22.15 -29.17 14.58
C SER A 41 21.96 -28.73 16.03
N GLY A 42 20.74 -28.86 16.55
CA GLY A 42 20.36 -28.56 17.93
C GLY A 42 19.55 -27.31 18.08
N ASN A 43 19.28 -26.95 19.31
CA ASN A 43 18.44 -25.81 19.69
C ASN A 43 19.02 -25.13 20.93
N PHE A 44 18.70 -23.86 21.13
CA PHE A 44 18.85 -23.14 22.38
C PHE A 44 17.49 -22.95 23.01
N THR A 45 17.32 -23.27 24.29
CA THR A 45 16.06 -23.06 25.02
C THR A 45 16.27 -22.03 26.09
N ILE A 46 15.43 -20.99 26.07
CA ILE A 46 15.38 -19.94 27.09
C ILE A 46 14.89 -20.56 28.40
N SER A 47 15.66 -20.38 29.47
CA SER A 47 15.36 -20.86 30.81
C SER A 47 15.31 -19.68 31.79
N PRO A 48 14.85 -19.88 33.05
CA PRO A 48 14.88 -18.84 34.07
C PRO A 48 16.29 -18.30 34.40
N GLU A 49 17.35 -19.05 34.07
CA GLU A 49 18.74 -18.66 34.27
C GLU A 49 19.31 -17.87 33.08
N THR A 50 18.59 -17.83 31.95
CA THR A 50 19.01 -17.10 30.76
C THR A 50 19.06 -15.59 31.06
N LYS A 51 20.13 -14.94 30.63
CA LYS A 51 20.34 -13.49 30.79
C LYS A 51 20.76 -12.86 29.47
N PHE A 52 20.46 -11.58 29.32
CA PHE A 52 21.10 -10.74 28.31
C PHE A 52 22.50 -10.33 28.81
N TYR A 53 23.50 -10.47 27.95
CA TYR A 53 24.84 -9.96 28.08
C TYR A 53 25.09 -8.93 26.99
N THR A 54 25.66 -7.75 27.30
CA THR A 54 25.81 -6.72 26.30
C THR A 54 26.88 -5.69 26.64
N ASN A 55 27.47 -5.10 25.60
CA ASN A 55 28.34 -3.91 25.68
C ASN A 55 27.60 -2.59 25.39
N LEU A 56 26.28 -2.64 25.27
CA LEU A 56 25.45 -1.44 25.11
C LEU A 56 25.53 -0.52 26.36
N SER A 57 25.27 0.77 26.14
CA SER A 57 25.16 1.75 27.24
C SER A 57 24.03 1.40 28.22
N ALA A 58 24.05 1.97 29.40
CA ALA A 58 22.98 1.79 30.38
C ALA A 58 21.64 2.34 29.86
N GLU A 59 21.68 3.45 29.12
CA GLU A 59 20.52 4.09 28.51
C GLU A 59 19.90 3.18 27.43
N SER A 60 20.70 2.64 26.51
CA SER A 60 20.24 1.72 25.47
C SER A 60 19.69 0.42 26.07
N ARG A 61 20.28 -0.08 27.16
CA ARG A 61 19.75 -1.25 27.88
C ARG A 61 18.39 -0.98 28.49
N GLN A 62 18.18 0.21 29.07
CA GLN A 62 16.88 0.58 29.64
C GLN A 62 15.83 0.67 28.51
N ALA A 63 16.14 1.36 27.42
CA ALA A 63 15.24 1.48 26.26
C ALA A 63 14.84 0.09 25.68
N LEU A 64 15.80 -0.83 25.59
CA LEU A 64 15.49 -2.22 25.16
C LEU A 64 14.65 -2.98 26.19
N THR A 65 14.88 -2.77 27.50
CA THR A 65 14.06 -3.38 28.55
C THR A 65 12.61 -2.91 28.43
N ASP A 66 12.40 -1.62 28.28
CA ASP A 66 11.07 -1.01 28.14
C ASP A 66 10.38 -1.49 26.84
N TYR A 67 11.12 -1.61 25.73
CA TYR A 67 10.60 -2.12 24.47
C TYR A 67 10.21 -3.60 24.54
N LEU A 68 11.02 -4.43 25.21
CA LEU A 68 10.82 -5.87 25.30
C LEU A 68 9.73 -6.26 26.32
N GLU A 69 9.29 -5.34 27.16
CA GLU A 69 8.22 -5.60 28.12
C GLU A 69 6.95 -6.11 27.42
N GLY A 70 6.41 -7.23 27.91
CA GLY A 70 5.26 -7.89 27.30
C GLY A 70 5.57 -8.80 26.08
N THR A 71 6.83 -8.88 25.64
CA THR A 71 7.25 -9.80 24.58
C THR A 71 7.75 -11.15 25.16
N SER A 72 7.98 -12.13 24.28
CA SER A 72 8.58 -13.42 24.66
C SER A 72 9.98 -13.31 25.27
N LEU A 73 10.68 -12.18 25.10
CA LEU A 73 11.99 -11.88 25.69
C LEU A 73 11.89 -10.95 26.92
N GLY A 74 10.73 -10.42 27.24
CA GLY A 74 10.56 -9.40 28.29
C GLY A 74 10.89 -9.91 29.70
N SER A 75 10.86 -11.22 29.95
CA SER A 75 11.25 -11.81 31.23
C SER A 75 12.75 -12.07 31.39
N VAL A 76 13.55 -11.89 30.32
CA VAL A 76 15.00 -12.15 30.33
C VAL A 76 15.74 -10.93 30.89
N PRO A 77 16.39 -11.02 32.07
CA PRO A 77 17.05 -9.87 32.69
C PRO A 77 18.42 -9.60 32.05
N PHE A 78 18.86 -8.34 32.10
CA PHE A 78 20.23 -7.98 31.77
C PHE A 78 21.20 -8.36 32.92
N ALA A 79 22.35 -8.95 32.55
CA ALA A 79 23.44 -9.23 33.48
C ALA A 79 24.28 -7.97 33.73
N GLU A 80 25.00 -7.95 34.87
CA GLU A 80 25.99 -6.92 35.15
C GLU A 80 27.24 -7.04 34.27
N SER A 81 27.63 -8.29 33.92
CA SER A 81 28.78 -8.58 33.04
C SER A 81 28.39 -8.44 31.55
N ALA A 82 29.33 -7.99 30.74
CA ALA A 82 29.12 -7.89 29.28
C ALA A 82 29.18 -9.23 28.55
N THR A 83 29.70 -10.28 29.17
CA THR A 83 29.84 -11.62 28.58
C THR A 83 29.44 -12.70 29.57
N GLY A 84 28.93 -13.80 29.09
CA GLY A 84 28.54 -14.96 29.89
C GLY A 84 28.27 -16.21 29.07
N ASN A 85 27.99 -17.30 29.74
CA ASN A 85 27.63 -18.55 29.11
C ASN A 85 26.12 -18.81 29.29
N ASN A 86 25.52 -19.52 28.33
CA ASN A 86 24.10 -19.89 28.36
C ASN A 86 23.15 -18.70 28.43
N GLY A 87 23.30 -17.76 27.51
CA GLY A 87 22.48 -16.55 27.44
C GLY A 87 22.37 -15.97 26.04
N ILE A 88 21.89 -14.74 26.00
CA ILE A 88 21.72 -13.95 24.77
C ILE A 88 22.72 -12.79 24.82
N GLU A 89 23.71 -12.83 23.95
CA GLU A 89 24.72 -11.76 23.82
C GLU A 89 24.29 -10.74 22.76
N LEU A 90 24.20 -9.46 23.14
CA LEU A 90 23.92 -8.34 22.23
C LEU A 90 25.19 -7.49 22.11
N ASN A 91 25.89 -7.60 21.00
CA ASN A 91 27.21 -7.04 20.83
C ASN A 91 27.27 -5.96 19.73
N LEU A 92 27.59 -4.72 20.11
CA LEU A 92 28.11 -3.77 19.15
C LEU A 92 29.53 -4.17 18.75
N CYS A 93 29.74 -4.36 17.46
CA CYS A 93 31.00 -4.81 16.88
C CYS A 93 31.50 -3.84 15.81
N ASP A 94 32.75 -4.02 15.41
CA ASP A 94 33.36 -3.28 14.34
C ASP A 94 32.69 -3.57 12.98
N SER A 95 32.64 -2.59 12.09
CA SER A 95 32.11 -2.72 10.73
C SER A 95 32.82 -3.76 9.85
N SER A 96 33.99 -4.23 10.25
CA SER A 96 34.67 -5.35 9.61
C SER A 96 33.96 -6.70 9.83
N ILE A 97 33.10 -6.81 10.84
CA ILE A 97 32.32 -8.02 11.18
C ILE A 97 30.92 -7.94 10.56
N VAL A 98 30.26 -6.79 10.71
CA VAL A 98 28.93 -6.54 10.15
C VAL A 98 28.92 -5.17 9.48
N THR A 99 28.63 -5.11 8.18
CA THR A 99 28.65 -3.87 7.39
C THR A 99 27.22 -3.38 7.12
N GLY A 100 26.95 -2.13 7.50
CA GLY A 100 25.64 -1.48 7.29
C GLY A 100 24.99 -1.04 8.59
N LYS A 101 24.31 0.11 8.55
CA LYS A 101 23.66 0.70 9.75
C LYS A 101 22.53 -0.15 10.31
N GLU A 102 21.86 -0.92 9.48
CA GLU A 102 20.70 -1.74 9.83
C GLU A 102 21.03 -3.25 9.75
N ALA A 103 22.29 -3.59 9.42
CA ALA A 103 22.73 -4.96 9.28
C ALA A 103 23.01 -5.63 10.64
N TYR A 104 22.80 -6.93 10.69
CA TYR A 104 23.08 -7.75 11.88
C TYR A 104 23.49 -9.17 11.50
N ARG A 105 24.13 -9.86 12.46
CA ARG A 105 24.45 -11.28 12.42
C ARG A 105 23.92 -11.94 13.68
N ILE A 106 23.20 -13.06 13.53
CA ILE A 106 22.74 -13.91 14.61
C ILE A 106 23.42 -15.27 14.49
N GLU A 107 23.97 -15.77 15.59
CA GLU A 107 24.51 -17.12 15.73
C GLU A 107 23.83 -17.80 16.92
N ILE A 108 23.15 -18.91 16.66
CA ILE A 108 22.43 -19.70 17.68
C ILE A 108 23.04 -21.09 17.72
N ASP A 109 23.49 -21.50 18.88
CA ASP A 109 23.93 -22.85 19.15
C ASP A 109 23.34 -23.34 20.49
N LYS A 110 23.72 -24.55 20.95
CA LYS A 110 23.24 -25.12 22.21
C LYS A 110 23.66 -24.33 23.46
N LYS A 111 24.63 -23.43 23.36
CA LYS A 111 25.17 -22.66 24.47
C LYS A 111 24.53 -21.30 24.62
N GLY A 112 23.94 -20.76 23.57
CA GLY A 112 23.33 -19.44 23.59
C GLY A 112 23.09 -18.83 22.23
N VAL A 113 22.76 -17.54 22.27
CA VAL A 113 22.54 -16.69 21.11
C VAL A 113 23.57 -15.56 21.12
N ARG A 114 24.21 -15.31 19.99
CA ARG A 114 25.02 -14.11 19.79
C ARG A 114 24.40 -13.28 18.66
N LEU A 115 23.95 -12.07 18.99
CA LEU A 115 23.51 -11.06 18.05
C LEU A 115 24.57 -9.95 17.97
N SER A 116 25.13 -9.76 16.80
CA SER A 116 26.17 -8.78 16.52
C SER A 116 25.71 -7.78 15.48
N ALA A 117 25.95 -6.48 15.70
CA ALA A 117 25.70 -5.42 14.75
C ALA A 117 26.69 -4.27 14.97
N ASN A 118 26.84 -3.39 13.98
CA ASN A 118 27.71 -2.22 14.16
C ASN A 118 26.97 -0.97 14.69
N THR A 119 25.63 -1.06 14.82
CA THR A 119 24.79 0.00 15.40
C THR A 119 23.70 -0.59 16.27
N GLU A 120 23.12 0.24 17.15
CA GLU A 120 21.95 -0.15 17.96
C GLU A 120 20.72 -0.47 17.09
N THR A 121 20.56 0.18 15.93
CA THR A 121 19.51 -0.14 14.96
C THR A 121 19.62 -1.56 14.42
N GLY A 122 20.85 -2.01 14.13
CA GLY A 122 21.11 -3.39 13.73
C GLY A 122 20.79 -4.40 14.86
N ILE A 123 21.14 -4.09 16.12
CA ILE A 123 20.75 -4.88 17.30
C ILE A 123 19.22 -4.96 17.37
N PHE A 124 18.53 -3.85 17.23
CA PHE A 124 17.07 -3.78 17.29
C PHE A 124 16.42 -4.69 16.23
N TYR A 125 16.86 -4.61 14.97
CA TYR A 125 16.30 -5.47 13.91
C TYR A 125 16.65 -6.95 14.07
N GLY A 126 17.83 -7.26 14.62
CA GLY A 126 18.18 -8.62 14.99
C GLY A 126 17.28 -9.18 16.10
N LEU A 127 16.90 -8.34 17.08
CA LEU A 127 15.93 -8.70 18.11
C LEU A 127 14.56 -8.96 17.53
N GLN A 128 14.09 -8.19 16.51
CA GLN A 128 12.82 -8.49 15.84
C GLN A 128 12.84 -9.89 15.20
N THR A 129 13.96 -10.29 14.61
CA THR A 129 14.12 -11.63 14.06
C THR A 129 14.07 -12.70 15.16
N LEU A 130 14.73 -12.49 16.29
CA LEU A 130 14.67 -13.43 17.43
C LEU A 130 13.25 -13.54 18.00
N LEU A 131 12.53 -12.42 18.13
CA LEU A 131 11.13 -12.43 18.57
C LEU A 131 10.24 -13.21 17.62
N GLN A 132 10.41 -13.05 16.30
CA GLN A 132 9.65 -13.83 15.31
C GLN A 132 9.97 -15.32 15.37
N LEU A 133 11.25 -15.69 15.50
CA LEU A 133 11.66 -17.09 15.66
C LEU A 133 11.05 -17.75 16.90
N LEU A 134 10.89 -17.00 17.99
CA LEU A 134 10.24 -17.47 19.22
C LEU A 134 8.72 -17.58 19.05
N ASN A 135 8.08 -16.55 18.55
CA ASN A 135 6.62 -16.48 18.43
C ASN A 135 6.06 -17.52 17.44
N ASN A 136 6.86 -17.94 16.46
CA ASN A 136 6.48 -19.01 15.51
C ASN A 136 6.70 -20.43 16.06
N GLY A 137 7.10 -20.56 17.34
CA GLY A 137 7.38 -21.81 18.03
C GLY A 137 6.67 -21.96 19.37
N ASP A 138 7.40 -22.46 20.37
CA ASP A 138 6.93 -22.65 21.75
C ASP A 138 7.21 -21.45 22.66
N ASN A 139 7.56 -20.30 22.09
CA ASN A 139 8.00 -19.06 22.76
C ASN A 139 9.26 -19.19 23.64
N LYS A 140 9.98 -20.29 23.55
CA LYS A 140 11.18 -20.57 24.37
C LYS A 140 12.34 -21.18 23.61
N THR A 141 12.09 -21.89 22.50
CA THR A 141 13.10 -22.67 21.80
C THR A 141 13.47 -22.03 20.48
N LEU A 142 14.76 -21.74 20.31
CA LEU A 142 15.36 -21.21 19.09
C LEU A 142 16.14 -22.32 18.37
N PRO A 143 15.94 -22.53 17.06
CA PRO A 143 16.74 -23.49 16.29
C PRO A 143 18.19 -23.02 16.17
N ALA A 144 19.13 -23.96 16.17
CA ALA A 144 20.54 -23.63 15.93
C ALA A 144 20.75 -23.25 14.48
N LEU A 145 21.20 -22.01 14.25
CA LEU A 145 21.40 -21.43 12.91
C LEU A 145 22.35 -20.24 12.94
N THR A 146 22.80 -19.83 11.76
CA THR A 146 23.46 -18.54 11.55
C THR A 146 22.66 -17.72 10.54
N ILE A 147 22.35 -16.48 10.90
CA ILE A 147 21.72 -15.49 10.01
C ILE A 147 22.72 -14.36 9.75
N ASN A 148 22.91 -13.98 8.47
CA ASN A 148 23.50 -12.70 8.11
C ASN A 148 22.43 -11.92 7.34
N ASP A 149 22.13 -10.69 7.79
CA ASP A 149 21.01 -9.96 7.27
C ASP A 149 21.29 -8.46 7.18
N SER A 150 20.68 -7.83 6.19
CA SER A 150 20.71 -6.39 5.97
C SER A 150 19.62 -6.00 4.97
N PRO A 151 19.02 -4.80 5.07
CA PRO A 151 17.97 -4.39 4.14
C PRO A 151 18.51 -4.20 2.72
N ARG A 152 17.62 -4.43 1.75
CA ARG A 152 17.83 -4.12 0.33
C ARG A 152 17.76 -2.61 0.09
N PHE A 153 16.78 -1.94 0.71
CA PHE A 153 16.54 -0.50 0.55
C PHE A 153 16.54 0.24 1.88
N PRO A 154 17.02 1.49 1.91
CA PRO A 154 17.02 2.33 3.10
C PRO A 154 15.63 2.89 3.47
N TYR A 155 14.65 2.87 2.55
CA TYR A 155 13.29 3.38 2.76
C TYR A 155 12.29 2.23 2.67
N ARG A 156 11.52 1.98 3.74
CA ARG A 156 10.49 0.96 3.83
C ARG A 156 9.29 1.57 4.54
N GLY A 157 8.36 2.11 3.72
CA GLY A 157 7.33 3.04 4.18
C GLY A 157 5.94 2.44 4.34
N LEU A 158 5.21 3.00 5.31
CA LEU A 158 3.75 2.89 5.44
C LEU A 158 3.18 4.30 5.48
N HIS A 159 2.21 4.58 4.61
CA HIS A 159 1.45 5.81 4.60
C HIS A 159 0.18 5.66 5.44
N LEU A 160 -0.16 6.69 6.19
CA LEU A 160 -1.37 6.75 7.01
C LEU A 160 -2.07 8.09 6.76
N ASP A 161 -3.18 8.06 6.03
CA ASP A 161 -4.09 9.18 5.87
C ASP A 161 -4.97 9.33 7.12
N VAL A 162 -4.80 10.44 7.81
CA VAL A 162 -5.62 10.82 8.97
C VAL A 162 -6.53 12.01 8.69
N SER A 163 -6.50 12.51 7.45
CA SER A 163 -7.31 13.64 7.02
C SER A 163 -8.74 13.22 6.70
N ARG A 164 -8.93 12.22 5.83
CA ARG A 164 -10.27 11.76 5.43
C ARG A 164 -11.02 11.19 6.62
N HIS A 165 -10.35 10.36 7.43
CA HIS A 165 -10.83 9.93 8.74
C HIS A 165 -9.74 10.10 9.80
N PHE A 166 -10.11 10.69 10.93
CA PHE A 166 -9.17 10.93 12.02
C PHE A 166 -8.97 9.66 12.85
N PHE A 167 -7.71 9.29 13.07
CA PHE A 167 -7.30 8.23 14.00
C PHE A 167 -6.50 8.84 15.14
N ASP A 168 -6.75 8.38 16.36
CA ASP A 168 -6.05 8.90 17.52
C ASP A 168 -4.57 8.47 17.57
N LYS A 169 -3.80 9.12 18.45
CA LYS A 169 -2.35 8.84 18.59
C LYS A 169 -2.05 7.42 19.08
N GLU A 170 -2.95 6.78 19.81
CA GLU A 170 -2.73 5.42 20.31
C GLU A 170 -2.84 4.41 19.17
N PHE A 171 -3.73 4.65 18.21
CA PHE A 171 -3.78 3.88 16.98
C PHE A 171 -2.49 4.06 16.15
N VAL A 172 -1.99 5.29 16.02
CA VAL A 172 -0.70 5.54 15.32
C VAL A 172 0.43 4.76 15.98
N LYS A 173 0.53 4.79 17.32
CA LYS A 173 1.52 4.01 18.07
C LYS A 173 1.36 2.51 17.89
N LYS A 174 0.13 2.01 17.82
CA LYS A 174 -0.15 0.60 17.53
C LYS A 174 0.44 0.20 16.19
N GLN A 175 0.24 1.02 15.13
CA GLN A 175 0.84 0.74 13.82
C GLN A 175 2.37 0.80 13.86
N LEU A 176 2.98 1.72 14.61
CA LEU A 176 4.43 1.78 14.80
C LEU A 176 5.01 0.49 15.42
N ASN A 177 4.26 -0.19 16.30
CA ASN A 177 4.68 -1.48 16.86
C ASN A 177 4.77 -2.57 15.77
N ALA A 178 3.75 -2.68 14.93
CA ALA A 178 3.77 -3.65 13.82
C ALA A 178 4.84 -3.30 12.79
N MET A 179 5.00 -2.02 12.46
CA MET A 179 6.07 -1.56 11.57
C MET A 179 7.45 -1.98 12.09
N ALA A 180 7.73 -1.78 13.38
CA ALA A 180 8.97 -2.20 14.02
C ALA A 180 9.17 -3.71 13.92
N TYR A 181 8.15 -4.49 14.26
CA TYR A 181 8.20 -5.96 14.24
C TYR A 181 8.52 -6.53 12.85
N PHE A 182 8.01 -5.89 11.80
CA PHE A 182 8.26 -6.24 10.39
C PHE A 182 9.35 -5.38 9.72
N LYS A 183 10.19 -4.71 10.49
CA LYS A 183 11.38 -3.95 10.05
C LYS A 183 11.10 -2.82 9.04
N MET A 184 9.91 -2.25 9.08
CA MET A 184 9.60 -1.00 8.37
C MET A 184 10.14 0.19 9.16
N ASN A 185 10.61 1.24 8.46
CA ASN A 185 11.35 2.32 9.11
C ASN A 185 10.90 3.74 8.75
N ARG A 186 9.84 3.89 7.97
CA ARG A 186 9.28 5.19 7.60
C ARG A 186 7.77 5.18 7.76
N LEU A 187 7.22 6.02 8.66
CA LEU A 187 5.81 6.35 8.69
C LEU A 187 5.60 7.65 7.92
N HIS A 188 4.93 7.59 6.79
CA HIS A 188 4.45 8.76 6.06
C HIS A 188 3.10 9.16 6.65
N TRP A 189 3.05 10.27 7.37
CA TRP A 189 1.87 10.73 8.09
C TRP A 189 1.20 11.85 7.33
N HIS A 190 0.12 11.53 6.63
CA HIS A 190 -0.66 12.45 5.82
C HIS A 190 -1.62 13.24 6.71
N LEU A 191 -1.12 14.41 7.17
CA LEU A 191 -1.72 15.21 8.24
C LEU A 191 -2.74 16.23 7.75
N THR A 192 -2.73 16.57 6.46
CA THR A 192 -3.59 17.61 5.89
C THR A 192 -4.06 17.20 4.50
N ASP A 193 -5.33 17.46 4.22
CA ASP A 193 -5.98 17.26 2.93
C ASP A 193 -7.33 17.95 2.97
N GLY A 194 -7.98 18.15 1.84
CA GLY A 194 -9.26 18.83 1.70
C GLY A 194 -10.37 18.40 2.66
N ALA A 195 -10.27 17.19 3.24
CA ALA A 195 -11.24 16.68 4.19
C ALA A 195 -10.98 17.04 5.67
N GLY A 196 -9.80 17.56 5.99
CA GLY A 196 -9.52 18.05 7.34
C GLY A 196 -8.05 18.26 7.65
N TRP A 197 -7.76 19.29 8.41
CA TRP A 197 -6.45 19.63 8.95
C TRP A 197 -6.20 18.94 10.30
N ARG A 198 -5.11 18.22 10.49
CA ARG A 198 -4.94 17.33 11.67
C ARG A 198 -3.78 17.70 12.59
N ILE A 199 -3.01 18.76 12.33
CA ILE A 199 -1.87 19.15 13.14
C ILE A 199 -2.05 20.56 13.75
N GLU A 200 -1.81 20.72 15.05
CA GLU A 200 -1.84 22.01 15.72
C GLU A 200 -0.73 22.92 15.21
N ILE A 201 -1.11 24.08 14.66
CA ILE A 201 -0.24 25.18 14.29
C ILE A 201 -0.61 26.39 15.16
N LYS A 202 0.22 26.74 16.10
CA LYS A 202 -0.09 27.77 17.11
C LYS A 202 -0.31 29.15 16.49
N LYS A 203 0.39 29.44 15.38
CA LYS A 203 0.23 30.69 14.65
C LYS A 203 -1.13 30.78 13.95
N TYR A 204 -1.73 29.63 13.64
CA TYR A 204 -3.00 29.56 12.89
C TYR A 204 -4.04 28.67 13.61
N PRO A 205 -4.54 29.09 14.78
CA PRO A 205 -5.37 28.25 15.64
C PRO A 205 -6.70 27.82 15.02
N ARG A 206 -7.20 28.54 14.01
CA ARG A 206 -8.43 28.15 13.30
C ARG A 206 -8.26 26.90 12.43
N LEU A 207 -7.02 26.48 12.12
CA LEU A 207 -6.78 25.20 11.44
C LEU A 207 -7.26 24.02 12.28
N THR A 208 -7.23 24.13 13.61
CA THR A 208 -7.68 23.05 14.50
C THR A 208 -9.02 23.33 15.18
N SER A 209 -9.43 24.60 15.34
CA SER A 209 -10.76 24.89 15.88
C SER A 209 -11.89 24.83 14.86
N PHE A 210 -11.58 24.90 13.55
CA PHE A 210 -12.55 24.91 12.45
C PHE A 210 -12.20 23.90 11.36
N ALA A 211 -11.02 23.99 10.71
CA ALA A 211 -10.67 23.16 9.56
C ALA A 211 -10.50 21.67 9.88
N ALA A 212 -10.44 21.29 11.15
CA ALA A 212 -10.36 19.90 11.60
C ALA A 212 -11.73 19.21 11.76
N TRP A 213 -12.85 19.94 11.57
CA TRP A 213 -14.18 19.50 11.94
C TRP A 213 -15.19 19.62 10.82
N ARG A 214 -15.98 18.58 10.59
CA ARG A 214 -17.04 18.50 9.60
C ARG A 214 -18.37 18.21 10.25
N PRO A 215 -19.50 18.80 9.79
CA PRO A 215 -20.84 18.49 10.34
C PRO A 215 -21.46 17.23 9.68
N PHE A 216 -20.64 16.22 9.36
CA PHE A 216 -21.04 15.00 8.65
C PHE A 216 -20.29 13.78 9.19
N ASP A 217 -21.03 12.72 9.53
CA ASP A 217 -20.44 11.45 9.97
C ASP A 217 -19.74 10.71 8.82
N LYS A 218 -20.36 10.74 7.62
CA LYS A 218 -19.84 10.06 6.44
C LYS A 218 -19.14 11.04 5.50
N LEU A 219 -17.99 10.65 5.01
CA LEU A 219 -17.23 11.47 4.06
C LEU A 219 -18.01 11.73 2.77
N ASN A 220 -18.76 10.75 2.26
CA ASN A 220 -19.60 10.93 1.07
C ASN A 220 -20.67 12.00 1.26
N ASP A 221 -21.27 12.10 2.44
CA ASP A 221 -22.27 13.14 2.74
C ASP A 221 -21.62 14.53 2.79
N TRP A 222 -20.38 14.62 3.23
CA TRP A 222 -19.59 15.84 3.18
C TRP A 222 -19.28 16.25 1.73
N TRP A 223 -18.91 15.31 0.85
CA TRP A 223 -18.65 15.61 -0.56
C TRP A 223 -19.88 16.15 -1.28
N VAL A 224 -21.04 15.51 -1.13
CA VAL A 224 -22.29 15.96 -1.77
C VAL A 224 -22.92 17.14 -1.04
N GLY A 225 -22.60 17.34 0.24
CA GLY A 225 -23.10 18.42 1.11
C GLY A 225 -22.34 19.74 0.98
N GLY A 226 -21.53 19.92 -0.08
CA GLY A 226 -20.83 21.16 -0.37
C GLY A 226 -19.49 21.32 0.35
N ARG A 227 -18.91 20.23 0.90
CA ARG A 227 -17.59 20.15 1.53
C ARG A 227 -17.38 21.17 2.66
N THR A 228 -18.42 21.41 3.47
CA THR A 228 -18.40 22.44 4.51
C THR A 228 -17.77 21.96 5.82
N PHE A 229 -17.22 22.91 6.58
CA PHE A 229 -16.61 22.72 7.90
C PHE A 229 -17.46 23.40 8.98
N CYS A 230 -17.20 23.06 10.24
CA CYS A 230 -17.88 23.63 11.39
C CYS A 230 -16.89 23.94 12.53
N GLU A 231 -17.31 24.73 13.51
CA GLU A 231 -16.53 24.95 14.72
C GLU A 231 -16.48 23.66 15.55
N GLN A 232 -15.42 23.48 16.33
CA GLN A 232 -15.20 22.32 17.18
C GLN A 232 -16.34 22.03 18.16
N ASP A 233 -17.04 23.07 18.61
CA ASP A 233 -18.14 22.98 19.55
C ASP A 233 -19.52 22.80 18.90
N ASP A 234 -19.62 22.69 17.56
CA ASP A 234 -20.85 22.31 16.87
C ASP A 234 -21.23 20.88 17.30
N PRO A 235 -22.48 20.65 17.76
CA PRO A 235 -22.91 19.31 18.21
C PRO A 235 -22.85 18.23 17.11
N ARG A 236 -22.68 18.61 15.83
CA ARG A 236 -22.51 17.70 14.70
C ARG A 236 -21.05 17.49 14.33
N ALA A 237 -20.10 18.15 15.03
CA ALA A 237 -18.69 18.14 14.64
C ALA A 237 -18.11 16.71 14.71
N VAL A 238 -17.60 16.24 13.60
CA VAL A 238 -16.84 14.99 13.45
C VAL A 238 -15.45 15.33 12.95
N GLY A 239 -14.42 14.82 13.63
CA GLY A 239 -13.04 15.10 13.29
C GLY A 239 -12.12 14.95 14.48
N GLY A 240 -11.00 15.65 14.43
CA GLY A 240 -9.98 15.62 15.46
C GLY A 240 -8.68 16.19 14.94
N TYR A 241 -7.73 16.41 15.84
CA TYR A 241 -6.37 16.84 15.51
C TYR A 241 -5.40 16.39 16.60
N TYR A 242 -4.13 16.43 16.27
CA TYR A 242 -3.04 16.18 17.21
C TYR A 242 -2.50 17.51 17.73
N THR A 243 -2.41 17.64 19.05
CA THR A 243 -1.67 18.76 19.66
C THR A 243 -0.18 18.58 19.37
N GLN A 244 0.59 19.67 19.47
CA GLN A 244 2.05 19.57 19.32
C GLN A 244 2.68 18.60 20.36
N ASP A 245 2.07 18.50 21.54
CA ASP A 245 2.52 17.53 22.56
C ASP A 245 2.21 16.08 22.13
N ASP A 246 1.07 15.81 21.52
CA ASP A 246 0.75 14.52 20.96
C ASP A 246 1.75 14.12 19.85
N ILE A 247 2.07 15.07 18.96
CA ILE A 247 3.07 14.85 17.90
C ILE A 247 4.43 14.49 18.51
N ARG A 248 4.93 15.27 19.49
CA ARG A 248 6.21 14.98 20.13
C ARG A 248 6.24 13.60 20.79
N LYS A 249 5.14 13.19 21.43
CA LYS A 249 5.02 11.85 22.03
C LYS A 249 5.06 10.73 20.97
N VAL A 250 4.38 10.91 19.84
CA VAL A 250 4.39 9.92 18.76
C VAL A 250 5.77 9.87 18.09
N VAL A 251 6.40 11.01 17.86
CA VAL A 251 7.76 11.09 17.28
C VAL A 251 8.79 10.41 18.19
N ALA A 252 8.75 10.65 19.50
CA ALA A 252 9.62 9.99 20.47
C ALA A 252 9.39 8.47 20.47
N TYR A 253 8.13 8.03 20.49
CA TYR A 253 7.75 6.61 20.45
C TYR A 253 8.23 5.90 19.18
N ALA A 254 8.17 6.58 18.03
CA ALA A 254 8.69 6.08 16.77
C ALA A 254 10.23 5.97 16.79
N ALA A 255 10.92 6.96 17.36
CA ALA A 255 12.38 6.98 17.47
C ALA A 255 12.93 5.79 18.27
N GLU A 256 12.27 5.42 19.38
CA GLU A 256 12.59 4.23 20.19
C GLU A 256 12.47 2.93 19.38
N ARG A 257 11.74 2.94 18.26
CA ARG A 257 11.52 1.83 17.34
C ARG A 257 12.31 1.95 16.05
N HIS A 258 13.26 2.90 16.01
CA HIS A 258 14.06 3.21 14.83
C HIS A 258 13.23 3.56 13.58
N ILE A 259 12.04 4.14 13.80
CA ILE A 259 11.15 4.63 12.75
C ILE A 259 11.21 6.15 12.69
N THR A 260 11.42 6.68 11.48
CA THR A 260 11.31 8.11 11.21
C THR A 260 9.92 8.45 10.69
N ILE A 261 9.28 9.45 11.28
CA ILE A 261 8.01 9.97 10.80
C ILE A 261 8.28 11.07 9.79
N ILE A 262 7.71 10.94 8.60
CA ILE A 262 7.73 11.94 7.53
C ILE A 262 6.35 12.60 7.52
N PRO A 263 6.23 13.87 7.96
CA PRO A 263 4.96 14.58 7.89
C PRO A 263 4.68 15.03 6.46
N GLU A 264 3.41 14.96 6.06
CA GLU A 264 2.93 15.56 4.83
C GLU A 264 2.04 16.76 5.13
N ILE A 265 2.34 17.87 4.45
CA ILE A 265 1.56 19.09 4.42
C ILE A 265 1.24 19.38 2.95
N GLU A 266 -0.02 19.25 2.61
CA GLU A 266 -0.49 19.37 1.23
C GLU A 266 -0.36 20.78 0.67
N MET A 267 0.18 20.86 -0.53
CA MET A 267 0.29 22.07 -1.35
C MET A 267 0.67 21.70 -2.79
N PRO A 268 0.17 22.41 -3.84
CA PRO A 268 -0.80 23.50 -3.77
C PRO A 268 -2.26 23.05 -3.78
N GLY A 269 -2.54 21.78 -4.12
CA GLY A 269 -3.87 21.18 -4.16
C GLY A 269 -4.33 20.68 -2.79
N HIS A 270 -5.46 19.99 -2.75
CA HIS A 270 -6.00 19.34 -1.54
C HIS A 270 -6.08 20.26 -0.31
N SER A 271 -6.38 21.54 -0.53
CA SER A 271 -6.29 22.59 0.50
C SER A 271 -7.63 23.24 0.81
N GLU A 272 -8.76 22.58 0.52
CA GLU A 272 -10.13 23.10 0.73
C GLU A 272 -10.35 23.54 2.18
N GLU A 273 -9.84 22.82 3.15
CA GLU A 273 -9.96 23.06 4.59
C GLU A 273 -9.25 24.37 5.00
N VAL A 274 -8.07 24.61 4.43
CA VAL A 274 -7.32 25.87 4.65
C VAL A 274 -8.03 27.00 3.97
N LEU A 275 -8.45 26.83 2.71
CA LEU A 275 -9.07 27.89 1.90
C LEU A 275 -10.50 28.23 2.37
N ALA A 276 -11.19 27.31 3.03
CA ALA A 276 -12.42 27.61 3.74
C ALA A 276 -12.18 28.49 4.98
N THR A 277 -11.04 28.27 5.65
CA THR A 277 -10.65 28.97 6.88
C THR A 277 -9.99 30.33 6.62
N TYR A 278 -9.13 30.40 5.59
CA TYR A 278 -8.35 31.58 5.17
C TYR A 278 -8.54 31.82 3.66
N PRO A 279 -9.73 32.28 3.25
CA PRO A 279 -10.09 32.39 1.82
C PRO A 279 -9.22 33.38 1.03
N GLU A 280 -8.55 34.32 1.69
CA GLU A 280 -7.60 35.25 1.06
C GLU A 280 -6.38 34.57 0.44
N LEU A 281 -6.10 33.28 0.80
CA LEU A 281 -5.06 32.45 0.21
C LEU A 281 -5.50 31.81 -1.11
N SER A 282 -6.79 31.89 -1.46
CA SER A 282 -7.34 31.34 -2.71
C SER A 282 -7.34 32.38 -3.84
N CYS A 283 -7.48 31.93 -5.09
CA CYS A 283 -7.61 32.83 -6.25
C CYS A 283 -8.89 33.64 -6.24
N SER A 284 -9.99 33.10 -5.73
CA SER A 284 -11.28 33.77 -5.63
C SER A 284 -11.39 34.72 -4.44
N GLY A 285 -10.60 34.52 -3.39
CA GLY A 285 -10.78 35.22 -2.12
C GLY A 285 -12.06 34.82 -1.36
N LYS A 286 -12.70 33.71 -1.75
CA LYS A 286 -13.96 33.21 -1.16
C LYS A 286 -13.82 31.80 -0.69
N PRO A 287 -14.44 31.42 0.47
CA PRO A 287 -14.43 30.03 0.93
C PRO A 287 -15.22 29.14 -0.04
N TYR A 288 -14.84 27.83 -0.06
CA TYR A 288 -15.54 26.76 -0.80
C TYR A 288 -15.58 26.93 -2.33
N VAL A 289 -14.71 27.77 -2.92
CA VAL A 289 -14.66 28.03 -4.38
C VAL A 289 -13.44 27.37 -5.02
N ASN A 290 -12.32 27.30 -4.31
CA ASN A 290 -11.06 26.77 -4.81
C ASN A 290 -10.56 25.66 -3.89
N ALA A 291 -9.85 24.68 -4.48
CA ALA A 291 -9.13 23.64 -3.77
C ALA A 291 -7.61 23.88 -3.76
N ASP A 292 -7.13 24.78 -4.65
CA ASP A 292 -5.72 25.08 -4.81
C ASP A 292 -5.37 26.46 -4.25
N PHE A 293 -4.20 26.58 -3.60
CA PHE A 293 -3.65 27.87 -3.19
C PHE A 293 -3.43 28.83 -4.37
N CYS A 294 -3.54 30.13 -4.11
CA CYS A 294 -3.18 31.16 -5.08
C CYS A 294 -1.67 31.41 -5.06
N ILE A 295 -0.94 30.90 -6.04
CA ILE A 295 0.52 31.07 -6.14
C ILE A 295 0.92 32.51 -6.50
N GLY A 296 -0.02 33.30 -6.99
CA GLY A 296 0.19 34.71 -7.35
C GLY A 296 0.34 35.67 -6.17
N THR A 297 0.12 35.25 -4.93
CA THR A 297 0.20 36.10 -3.72
C THR A 297 1.28 35.67 -2.76
N GLU A 298 2.04 36.61 -2.19
CA GLU A 298 3.03 36.35 -1.16
C GLU A 298 2.41 35.81 0.13
N LYS A 299 1.13 36.13 0.41
CA LYS A 299 0.43 35.62 1.59
C LYS A 299 0.40 34.07 1.63
N THR A 300 0.28 33.43 0.48
CA THR A 300 0.35 31.95 0.39
C THR A 300 1.70 31.43 0.90
N PHE A 301 2.78 32.02 0.43
CA PHE A 301 4.13 31.62 0.85
C PHE A 301 4.38 31.94 2.33
N GLU A 302 3.99 33.12 2.80
CA GLU A 302 4.06 33.47 4.21
C GLU A 302 3.29 32.48 5.10
N PHE A 303 2.09 32.06 4.68
CA PHE A 303 1.31 31.07 5.41
C PHE A 303 2.04 29.72 5.45
N LEU A 304 2.45 29.19 4.28
CA LEU A 304 3.11 27.89 4.18
C LEU A 304 4.45 27.86 4.90
N GLU A 305 5.28 28.89 4.74
CA GLU A 305 6.56 29.01 5.42
C GLU A 305 6.38 29.03 6.97
N ASN A 306 5.36 29.73 7.48
CA ASN A 306 5.05 29.74 8.90
C ASN A 306 4.57 28.37 9.43
N VAL A 307 3.74 27.65 8.64
CA VAL A 307 3.31 26.28 8.97
C VAL A 307 4.53 25.36 8.99
N LEU A 308 5.36 25.41 7.97
CA LEU A 308 6.56 24.56 7.84
C LEU A 308 7.58 24.81 8.95
N LEU A 309 7.72 26.03 9.48
CA LEU A 309 8.58 26.32 10.63
C LEU A 309 8.14 25.53 11.88
N GLU A 310 6.84 25.49 12.19
CA GLU A 310 6.34 24.72 13.32
C GLU A 310 6.46 23.20 13.05
N VAL A 311 6.26 22.75 11.82
CA VAL A 311 6.45 21.34 11.42
C VAL A 311 7.92 20.92 11.57
N ILE A 312 8.86 21.74 11.15
CA ILE A 312 10.31 21.47 11.31
C ILE A 312 10.72 21.33 12.79
N ASP A 313 10.12 22.13 13.67
CA ASP A 313 10.37 22.03 15.14
C ASP A 313 9.83 20.72 15.73
N LEU A 314 8.74 20.20 15.19
CA LEU A 314 8.08 19.00 15.69
C LEU A 314 8.68 17.70 15.15
N PHE A 315 9.16 17.69 13.91
CA PHE A 315 9.64 16.50 13.24
C PHE A 315 11.14 16.57 12.92
N PRO A 316 11.95 15.67 13.51
CA PRO A 316 13.40 15.64 13.26
C PRO A 316 13.74 15.00 11.90
N SER A 317 12.77 14.61 11.10
CA SER A 317 12.97 14.00 9.78
C SER A 317 13.80 14.87 8.85
N GLU A 318 14.72 14.26 8.12
CA GLU A 318 15.43 14.91 7.01
C GLU A 318 14.46 15.38 5.91
N TYR A 319 13.33 14.68 5.75
CA TYR A 319 12.35 14.93 4.72
C TYR A 319 11.03 15.50 5.27
N ILE A 320 10.47 16.44 4.52
CA ILE A 320 9.08 16.88 4.65
C ILE A 320 8.39 16.56 3.32
N HIS A 321 7.26 15.86 3.37
CA HIS A 321 6.45 15.63 2.18
C HIS A 321 5.52 16.84 1.97
N ILE A 322 5.46 17.34 0.74
CA ILE A 322 4.73 18.57 0.40
C ILE A 322 3.50 18.31 -0.50
N GLY A 323 3.12 17.05 -0.70
CA GLY A 323 2.07 16.67 -1.64
C GLY A 323 2.49 16.95 -3.08
N GLY A 324 1.83 17.87 -3.73
CA GLY A 324 2.12 18.32 -5.10
C GLY A 324 1.21 17.72 -6.16
N ASP A 325 0.36 16.78 -5.75
CA ASP A 325 -0.55 16.01 -6.60
C ASP A 325 -1.86 16.75 -6.91
N GLU A 326 -2.47 16.31 -7.98
CA GLU A 326 -3.84 16.60 -8.42
C GLU A 326 -4.29 18.08 -8.40
N ALA A 327 -3.36 19.04 -8.36
CA ALA A 327 -3.72 20.45 -8.42
C ALA A 327 -4.51 20.74 -9.70
N SER A 328 -5.72 21.28 -9.56
CA SER A 328 -6.61 21.59 -10.68
C SER A 328 -6.00 22.62 -11.65
N LYS A 329 -5.22 23.59 -11.12
CA LYS A 329 -4.56 24.66 -11.87
C LYS A 329 -5.53 25.56 -12.69
N SER A 330 -6.84 25.22 -12.69
CA SER A 330 -7.84 25.89 -13.54
C SER A 330 -8.01 27.36 -13.17
N SER A 331 -8.04 27.68 -11.89
CA SER A 331 -8.18 29.05 -11.38
C SER A 331 -6.94 29.89 -11.67
N TRP A 332 -5.75 29.32 -11.76
CA TRP A 332 -4.52 30.07 -12.05
C TRP A 332 -4.51 30.66 -13.47
N LYS A 333 -5.16 29.97 -14.43
CA LYS A 333 -5.27 30.43 -15.84
C LYS A 333 -5.95 31.76 -15.98
N THR A 334 -6.84 32.12 -15.06
CA THR A 334 -7.65 33.36 -15.14
C THR A 334 -7.41 34.34 -13.97
N CYS A 335 -6.69 33.88 -12.91
CA CYS A 335 -6.41 34.72 -11.76
C CYS A 335 -5.39 35.82 -12.10
N PRO A 336 -5.74 37.13 -11.98
CA PRO A 336 -4.82 38.21 -12.33
C PRO A 336 -3.51 38.19 -11.55
N ARG A 337 -3.53 37.72 -10.28
CA ARG A 337 -2.33 37.60 -9.44
C ARG A 337 -1.40 36.50 -9.95
N CYS A 338 -1.96 35.32 -10.30
CA CYS A 338 -1.19 34.20 -10.85
C CYS A 338 -0.62 34.56 -12.22
N GLN A 339 -1.42 35.22 -13.11
CA GLN A 339 -0.95 35.65 -14.42
C GLN A 339 0.15 36.71 -14.30
N LYS A 340 0.03 37.64 -13.33
CA LYS A 340 1.11 38.60 -13.06
C LYS A 340 2.37 37.89 -12.59
N ARG A 341 2.28 36.95 -11.67
CA ARG A 341 3.43 36.11 -11.21
C ARG A 341 4.10 35.41 -12.38
N MET A 342 3.30 34.78 -13.25
CA MET A 342 3.84 34.12 -14.43
C MET A 342 4.59 35.09 -15.35
N ALA A 343 4.08 36.30 -15.55
CA ALA A 343 4.74 37.30 -16.35
C ALA A 343 6.04 37.80 -15.69
N ASP A 344 5.99 38.12 -14.40
CA ASP A 344 7.15 38.62 -13.64
C ASP A 344 8.30 37.58 -13.56
N GLU A 345 7.98 36.30 -13.46
CA GLU A 345 8.93 35.18 -13.34
C GLU A 345 9.24 34.50 -14.70
N HIS A 346 8.69 35.03 -15.80
CA HIS A 346 8.85 34.54 -17.17
C HIS A 346 8.41 33.05 -17.35
N LEU A 347 7.29 32.66 -16.69
CA LEU A 347 6.73 31.31 -16.76
C LEU A 347 5.72 31.23 -17.92
N ASN A 348 5.76 30.15 -18.70
CA ASN A 348 4.99 29.98 -19.92
C ASN A 348 3.71 29.15 -19.72
N SER A 349 3.61 28.41 -18.59
CA SER A 349 2.49 27.53 -18.30
C SER A 349 2.13 27.52 -16.82
N VAL A 350 0.93 27.05 -16.49
CA VAL A 350 0.52 26.83 -15.09
C VAL A 350 1.29 25.69 -14.43
N ASP A 351 1.87 24.77 -15.22
CA ASP A 351 2.75 23.73 -14.71
C ASP A 351 4.09 24.32 -14.27
N GLU A 352 4.66 25.27 -15.05
CA GLU A 352 5.84 26.03 -14.62
C GLU A 352 5.53 26.91 -13.39
N LEU A 353 4.28 27.38 -13.22
CA LEU A 353 3.87 28.11 -12.02
C LEU A 353 3.83 27.19 -10.79
N GLN A 354 3.37 25.95 -10.92
CA GLN A 354 3.47 24.94 -9.85
C GLN A 354 4.93 24.65 -9.53
N SER A 355 5.75 24.39 -10.54
CA SER A 355 7.19 24.17 -10.39
C SER A 355 7.87 25.33 -9.66
N TYR A 356 7.55 26.59 -10.00
CA TYR A 356 8.03 27.78 -9.29
C TYR A 356 7.71 27.71 -7.78
N MET A 357 6.48 27.35 -7.42
CA MET A 357 6.11 27.17 -6.00
C MET A 357 6.95 26.11 -5.34
N ILE A 358 7.07 24.93 -5.96
CA ILE A 358 7.84 23.81 -5.43
C ILE A 358 9.31 24.19 -5.21
N HIS A 359 9.95 24.85 -6.18
CA HIS A 359 11.34 25.34 -6.05
C HIS A 359 11.47 26.33 -4.89
N ARG A 360 10.51 27.20 -4.69
CA ARG A 360 10.54 28.17 -3.58
C ARG A 360 10.41 27.51 -2.23
N ILE A 361 9.51 26.54 -2.09
CA ILE A 361 9.34 25.75 -0.86
C ILE A 361 10.56 24.83 -0.63
N GLU A 362 11.08 24.19 -1.68
CA GLU A 362 12.34 23.42 -1.59
C GLU A 362 13.47 24.28 -1.05
N LYS A 363 13.68 25.46 -1.64
CA LYS A 363 14.72 26.39 -1.17
C LYS A 363 14.52 26.75 0.31
N PHE A 364 13.29 27.07 0.71
CA PHE A 364 12.97 27.38 2.09
C PHE A 364 13.32 26.22 3.04
N LEU A 365 12.92 24.98 2.69
CA LEU A 365 13.21 23.79 3.50
C LEU A 365 14.70 23.45 3.51
N ASN A 366 15.41 23.60 2.39
CA ASN A 366 16.85 23.39 2.28
C ASN A 366 17.62 24.40 3.16
N ASP A 367 17.20 25.68 3.20
CA ASP A 367 17.78 26.70 4.05
C ASP A 367 17.60 26.36 5.56
N HIS A 368 16.62 25.50 5.90
CA HIS A 368 16.38 24.97 7.25
C HIS A 368 16.90 23.52 7.45
N GLY A 369 17.75 23.02 6.54
CA GLY A 369 18.37 21.71 6.66
C GLY A 369 17.40 20.53 6.42
N ARG A 370 16.33 20.74 5.68
CA ARG A 370 15.34 19.73 5.28
C ARG A 370 15.31 19.58 3.78
N LYS A 371 14.87 18.39 3.31
CA LYS A 371 14.64 18.08 1.90
C LYS A 371 13.16 17.85 1.66
N ILE A 372 12.71 18.07 0.43
CA ILE A 372 11.33 17.76 0.06
C ILE A 372 11.20 16.33 -0.49
N ILE A 373 10.03 15.73 -0.21
CA ILE A 373 9.44 14.65 -0.99
C ILE A 373 8.15 15.23 -1.60
N GLY A 374 7.79 14.84 -2.80
CA GLY A 374 6.48 15.12 -3.38
C GLY A 374 6.04 14.01 -4.32
N TRP A 375 4.75 13.93 -4.54
CA TRP A 375 4.17 13.03 -5.53
C TRP A 375 4.70 13.33 -6.92
N ASP A 376 4.62 12.41 -7.85
CA ASP A 376 5.35 12.53 -9.13
C ASP A 376 4.89 13.66 -10.06
N GLU A 377 3.79 14.35 -9.73
CA GLU A 377 3.40 15.60 -10.39
C GLU A 377 4.38 16.76 -10.20
N ILE A 378 5.24 16.71 -9.17
CA ILE A 378 6.29 17.72 -8.97
C ILE A 378 7.33 17.76 -10.11
N ILE A 379 7.32 16.76 -10.99
CA ILE A 379 8.15 16.74 -12.20
C ILE A 379 7.63 17.70 -13.27
N GLU A 380 6.32 17.98 -13.25
CA GLU A 380 5.64 18.81 -14.26
C GLU A 380 6.13 20.28 -14.18
N GLY A 381 6.42 20.86 -15.33
CA GLY A 381 6.95 22.23 -15.39
C GLY A 381 8.41 22.39 -14.97
N GLY A 382 9.08 21.34 -14.50
CA GLY A 382 10.50 21.33 -14.13
C GLY A 382 10.76 20.77 -12.73
N LEU A 383 11.57 19.72 -12.65
CA LEU A 383 11.91 19.05 -11.39
C LEU A 383 12.92 19.87 -10.60
N SER A 384 12.65 20.06 -9.33
CA SER A 384 13.57 20.70 -8.36
C SER A 384 14.82 19.86 -8.13
N PRO A 385 16.02 20.48 -8.00
CA PRO A 385 17.30 19.78 -8.03
C PRO A 385 17.53 18.77 -6.90
N THR A 386 16.97 18.99 -5.70
CA THR A 386 17.21 18.15 -4.52
C THR A 386 15.95 17.40 -4.07
N ALA A 387 14.85 17.55 -4.82
CA ALA A 387 13.58 16.89 -4.52
C ALA A 387 13.70 15.37 -4.67
N THR A 388 13.08 14.64 -3.77
CA THR A 388 12.81 13.21 -3.89
C THR A 388 11.41 13.01 -4.45
N VAL A 389 11.28 12.21 -5.50
CA VAL A 389 10.00 11.95 -6.17
C VAL A 389 9.37 10.69 -5.63
N MET A 390 8.10 10.77 -5.19
CA MET A 390 7.30 9.61 -4.83
C MET A 390 6.41 9.23 -6.02
N SER A 391 6.77 8.12 -6.70
CA SER A 391 6.16 7.70 -7.97
C SER A 391 4.94 6.83 -7.73
N TRP A 392 3.73 7.38 -7.90
CA TRP A 392 2.46 6.69 -7.61
C TRP A 392 1.62 6.35 -8.84
N ARG A 393 1.62 7.21 -9.87
CA ARG A 393 0.85 7.02 -11.12
C ARG A 393 1.37 5.87 -11.97
N GLY A 394 2.55 5.35 -11.64
CA GLY A 394 3.24 4.25 -12.30
C GLY A 394 4.71 4.25 -11.90
N GLU A 395 5.55 3.62 -12.72
CA GLU A 395 7.00 3.59 -12.52
C GLU A 395 7.72 4.74 -13.25
N GLU A 396 7.03 5.38 -14.21
CA GLU A 396 7.58 6.39 -15.11
C GLU A 396 8.07 7.65 -14.39
N GLY A 397 7.36 8.07 -13.34
CA GLY A 397 7.76 9.20 -12.50
C GLY A 397 9.12 8.95 -11.85
N GLY A 398 9.26 7.78 -11.21
CA GLY A 398 10.52 7.35 -10.59
C GLY A 398 11.65 7.21 -11.61
N ILE A 399 11.40 6.60 -12.78
CA ILE A 399 12.37 6.48 -13.86
C ILE A 399 12.84 7.86 -14.34
N LYS A 400 11.94 8.81 -14.53
CA LYS A 400 12.28 10.18 -14.93
C LYS A 400 13.13 10.87 -13.87
N ALA A 401 12.76 10.73 -12.59
CA ALA A 401 13.50 11.33 -11.48
C ALA A 401 14.96 10.82 -11.42
N VAL A 402 15.17 9.49 -11.41
CA VAL A 402 16.52 8.93 -11.29
C VAL A 402 17.39 9.20 -12.52
N LYS A 403 16.80 9.28 -13.71
CA LYS A 403 17.52 9.71 -14.94
C LYS A 403 17.91 11.17 -14.89
N ALA A 404 17.18 12.02 -14.17
CA ALA A 404 17.53 13.41 -13.90
C ALA A 404 18.59 13.54 -12.77
N GLY A 405 18.89 12.47 -12.04
CA GLY A 405 19.83 12.45 -10.92
C GLY A 405 19.17 12.65 -9.55
N ASN A 406 17.85 12.71 -9.49
CA ASN A 406 17.08 12.82 -8.25
C ASN A 406 16.82 11.44 -7.65
N GLN A 407 16.57 11.40 -6.34
CA GLN A 407 16.13 10.18 -5.66
C GLN A 407 14.64 9.90 -5.92
N ALA A 408 14.25 8.63 -5.88
CA ALA A 408 12.86 8.23 -6.01
C ALA A 408 12.44 7.17 -4.98
N ILE A 409 11.15 7.22 -4.59
CA ILE A 409 10.48 6.20 -3.79
C ILE A 409 9.39 5.60 -4.68
N MET A 410 9.37 4.27 -4.78
CA MET A 410 8.46 3.57 -5.67
C MET A 410 7.21 3.13 -4.92
N THR A 411 6.07 3.67 -5.33
CA THR A 411 4.77 3.39 -4.72
C THR A 411 3.64 3.33 -5.77
N PRO A 412 3.86 2.65 -6.93
CA PRO A 412 2.87 2.65 -8.02
C PRO A 412 1.56 2.02 -7.57
N GLY A 413 0.44 2.69 -7.87
CA GLY A 413 -0.90 2.32 -7.39
C GLY A 413 -1.30 0.88 -7.70
N LYS A 414 -0.86 0.34 -8.84
CA LYS A 414 -1.12 -1.06 -9.23
C LYS A 414 -0.49 -2.13 -8.32
N TYR A 415 0.39 -1.74 -7.36
CA TYR A 415 1.06 -2.65 -6.42
C TYR A 415 1.05 -2.18 -4.97
N CYS A 416 0.93 -0.86 -4.74
CA CYS A 416 1.20 -0.25 -3.44
C CYS A 416 0.00 0.44 -2.79
N TYR A 417 -1.16 0.57 -3.47
CA TYR A 417 -2.35 1.23 -2.94
C TYR A 417 -3.24 0.20 -2.22
N LEU A 418 -3.08 0.13 -0.91
CA LEU A 418 -3.72 -0.89 -0.07
C LEU A 418 -5.16 -0.54 0.35
N ASP A 419 -5.71 0.54 -0.16
CA ASP A 419 -7.12 0.95 -0.09
C ASP A 419 -7.98 0.28 -1.17
N ALA A 420 -7.38 -0.45 -2.13
CA ALA A 420 -8.06 -1.31 -3.09
C ALA A 420 -8.59 -2.61 -2.45
N PHE A 421 -9.60 -3.23 -3.07
CA PHE A 421 -10.09 -4.56 -2.66
C PHE A 421 -8.96 -5.60 -2.72
N GLN A 422 -8.81 -6.37 -1.64
CA GLN A 422 -7.74 -7.38 -1.57
C GLN A 422 -8.19 -8.80 -1.94
N ASP A 423 -9.50 -9.03 -2.05
CA ASP A 423 -10.11 -10.29 -2.45
C ASP A 423 -11.41 -9.99 -3.20
N ALA A 424 -12.19 -11.00 -3.55
CA ALA A 424 -13.47 -10.91 -4.24
C ALA A 424 -14.34 -9.77 -3.69
N PRO A 425 -14.57 -8.67 -4.42
CA PRO A 425 -15.12 -7.43 -3.86
C PRO A 425 -16.51 -7.56 -3.22
N ASN A 426 -17.30 -8.57 -3.65
CA ASN A 426 -18.61 -8.86 -3.05
C ASN A 426 -18.54 -9.43 -1.62
N THR A 427 -17.35 -9.82 -1.16
CA THR A 427 -17.11 -10.35 0.19
C THR A 427 -16.34 -9.38 1.07
N GLN A 428 -15.90 -8.25 0.50
CA GLN A 428 -15.04 -7.28 1.17
C GLN A 428 -15.83 -6.08 1.71
N PRO A 429 -15.30 -5.40 2.75
CA PRO A 429 -15.80 -4.09 3.11
C PRO A 429 -15.63 -3.11 1.95
N MET A 430 -16.35 -1.99 2.01
CA MET A 430 -16.25 -0.94 0.99
C MET A 430 -14.81 -0.46 0.84
N ALA A 431 -14.40 -0.25 -0.41
CA ALA A 431 -13.10 0.27 -0.79
C ALA A 431 -13.26 1.31 -1.91
N ILE A 432 -12.22 2.08 -2.20
CA ILE A 432 -12.26 3.10 -3.26
C ILE A 432 -12.48 2.47 -4.66
N GLY A 433 -12.17 1.21 -4.80
CA GLY A 433 -12.17 0.45 -6.05
C GLY A 433 -10.81 -0.22 -6.26
N GLY A 434 -10.55 -0.73 -7.44
CA GLY A 434 -9.34 -1.49 -7.73
C GLY A 434 -9.37 -2.90 -7.14
N TYR A 435 -8.47 -3.75 -7.60
CA TYR A 435 -8.31 -5.13 -7.12
C TYR A 435 -6.82 -5.44 -6.99
N LEU A 436 -6.38 -5.66 -5.77
CA LEU A 436 -4.97 -5.79 -5.44
C LEU A 436 -4.76 -6.88 -4.39
N THR A 437 -4.52 -8.10 -4.84
CA THR A 437 -4.27 -9.27 -3.99
C THR A 437 -2.90 -9.23 -3.33
N LEU A 438 -2.71 -10.01 -2.27
CA LEU A 438 -1.41 -10.19 -1.62
C LEU A 438 -0.34 -10.66 -2.61
N GLU A 439 -0.67 -11.62 -3.50
CA GLU A 439 0.24 -12.12 -4.53
C GLU A 439 0.67 -11.02 -5.50
N LYS A 440 -0.28 -10.18 -5.92
CA LYS A 440 0.00 -9.06 -6.81
C LYS A 440 0.94 -8.04 -6.16
N VAL A 441 0.73 -7.69 -4.90
CA VAL A 441 1.66 -6.84 -4.14
C VAL A 441 3.05 -7.48 -4.08
N TYR A 442 3.13 -8.77 -3.73
CA TYR A 442 4.41 -9.48 -3.61
C TYR A 442 5.16 -9.62 -4.94
N SER A 443 4.46 -9.60 -6.06
CA SER A 443 5.07 -9.65 -7.40
C SER A 443 5.83 -8.37 -7.78
N PHE A 444 5.68 -7.28 -7.03
CA PHE A 444 6.30 -6.00 -7.33
C PHE A 444 7.84 -6.06 -7.27
N GLU A 445 8.49 -5.47 -8.28
CA GLU A 445 9.92 -5.20 -8.32
C GLU A 445 10.15 -3.70 -8.42
N PRO A 446 10.72 -3.07 -7.36
CA PRO A 446 10.85 -1.61 -7.30
C PRO A 446 11.90 -1.02 -8.25
N VAL A 447 12.82 -1.84 -8.73
CA VAL A 447 13.88 -1.39 -9.65
C VAL A 447 13.56 -1.84 -11.07
N PRO A 448 13.06 -0.96 -11.94
CA PRO A 448 12.78 -1.31 -13.33
C PRO A 448 14.03 -1.77 -14.09
N ASP A 449 13.89 -2.81 -14.92
CA ASP A 449 14.99 -3.36 -15.74
C ASP A 449 15.63 -2.33 -16.70
N SER A 450 14.92 -1.24 -16.98
CA SER A 450 15.39 -0.15 -17.86
C SER A 450 16.45 0.75 -17.22
N LEU A 451 16.72 0.62 -15.92
CA LEU A 451 17.67 1.45 -15.18
C LEU A 451 19.07 0.84 -15.18
N SER A 452 20.08 1.68 -15.35
CA SER A 452 21.47 1.30 -15.08
C SER A 452 21.70 1.10 -13.57
N THR A 453 22.74 0.38 -13.19
CA THR A 453 23.13 0.16 -11.78
C THR A 453 23.23 1.48 -11.00
N LYS A 454 23.80 2.53 -11.61
CA LYS A 454 23.96 3.84 -10.97
C LYS A 454 22.61 4.55 -10.76
N GLU A 455 21.69 4.44 -11.71
CA GLU A 455 20.32 4.99 -11.58
C GLU A 455 19.52 4.20 -10.54
N ALA A 456 19.68 2.87 -10.50
CA ALA A 456 19.03 2.00 -9.51
C ALA A 456 19.42 2.35 -8.06
N GLU A 457 20.64 2.83 -7.82
CA GLU A 457 21.09 3.31 -6.50
C GLU A 457 20.33 4.54 -6.00
N LEU A 458 19.66 5.28 -6.89
CA LEU A 458 18.81 6.42 -6.53
C LEU A 458 17.39 6.03 -6.12
N ILE A 459 16.99 4.76 -6.31
CA ILE A 459 15.75 4.24 -5.77
C ILE A 459 15.94 4.00 -4.27
N LEU A 460 15.29 4.81 -3.44
CA LEU A 460 15.40 4.71 -1.99
C LEU A 460 14.63 3.51 -1.41
N GLY A 461 13.57 3.06 -2.09
CA GLY A 461 12.78 1.94 -1.63
C GLY A 461 11.30 2.03 -2.00
N VAL A 462 10.46 1.45 -1.14
CA VAL A 462 9.02 1.26 -1.39
C VAL A 462 8.17 1.77 -0.24
N GLN A 463 6.91 2.09 -0.55
CA GLN A 463 5.90 2.44 0.44
C GLN A 463 4.55 1.84 0.07
N GLY A 464 3.81 1.35 1.06
CA GLY A 464 2.39 1.05 0.93
C GLY A 464 1.55 2.27 1.29
N ASN A 465 0.63 2.65 0.40
CA ASN A 465 -0.26 3.79 0.59
C ASN A 465 -1.65 3.32 1.01
N VAL A 466 -2.27 4.07 1.92
CA VAL A 466 -3.62 3.79 2.41
C VAL A 466 -4.37 5.10 2.51
N TRP A 467 -5.20 5.36 1.52
CA TRP A 467 -6.14 6.47 1.53
C TRP A 467 -7.41 6.06 2.27
N THR A 468 -7.93 6.94 3.11
CA THR A 468 -8.97 6.54 4.07
C THR A 468 -10.37 7.03 3.73
N GLU A 469 -10.65 7.42 2.48
CA GLU A 469 -11.97 7.87 2.03
C GLU A 469 -13.08 6.89 2.41
N HIS A 470 -12.82 5.60 2.27
CA HIS A 470 -13.74 4.52 2.55
C HIS A 470 -13.33 3.66 3.77
N ILE A 471 -12.34 4.11 4.55
CA ILE A 471 -11.77 3.39 5.69
C ILE A 471 -12.00 4.19 6.98
N PRO A 472 -13.20 4.13 7.58
CA PRO A 472 -13.58 5.02 8.68
C PRO A 472 -13.08 4.59 10.06
N THR A 473 -12.61 3.35 10.24
CA THR A 473 -12.26 2.82 11.57
C THR A 473 -10.87 2.19 11.62
N PRO A 474 -10.22 2.14 12.80
CA PRO A 474 -8.98 1.43 13.03
C PRO A 474 -8.98 -0.01 12.55
N GLU A 475 -10.06 -0.76 12.84
CA GLU A 475 -10.20 -2.17 12.48
C GLU A 475 -10.29 -2.34 10.95
N HIS A 476 -10.96 -1.41 10.26
CA HIS A 476 -11.02 -1.43 8.80
C HIS A 476 -9.65 -1.11 8.18
N TYR A 477 -8.91 -0.14 8.74
CA TYR A 477 -7.55 0.15 8.30
C TYR A 477 -6.65 -1.09 8.43
N GLU A 478 -6.66 -1.75 9.58
CA GLU A 478 -5.87 -2.97 9.83
C GLU A 478 -6.26 -4.10 8.88
N TYR A 479 -7.55 -4.27 8.61
CA TYR A 479 -8.08 -5.23 7.65
C TYR A 479 -7.51 -4.98 6.25
N MET A 480 -7.46 -3.73 5.82
CA MET A 480 -6.99 -3.37 4.48
C MET A 480 -5.49 -3.52 4.30
N ILE A 481 -4.68 -3.24 5.32
CA ILE A 481 -3.21 -3.27 5.17
C ILE A 481 -2.61 -4.66 5.41
N TYR A 482 -3.13 -5.43 6.38
CA TYR A 482 -2.56 -6.73 6.72
C TYR A 482 -3.29 -7.87 5.97
N PRO A 483 -2.54 -8.80 5.33
CA PRO A 483 -1.08 -8.95 5.31
C PRO A 483 -0.34 -8.23 4.17
N ARG A 484 -1.01 -7.46 3.29
CA ARG A 484 -0.38 -6.89 2.08
C ARG A 484 0.84 -6.02 2.37
N ILE A 485 0.82 -5.26 3.46
CA ILE A 485 1.99 -4.45 3.85
C ILE A 485 3.21 -5.31 4.20
N LEU A 486 3.02 -6.57 4.64
CA LEU A 486 4.12 -7.49 4.93
C LEU A 486 4.86 -7.90 3.65
N ALA A 487 4.16 -7.95 2.51
CA ALA A 487 4.79 -8.16 1.21
C ALA A 487 5.72 -7.00 0.87
N LEU A 488 5.29 -5.76 1.09
CA LEU A 488 6.13 -4.58 0.86
C LEU A 488 7.29 -4.49 1.87
N ALA A 489 7.08 -4.92 3.11
CA ALA A 489 8.17 -5.03 4.10
C ALA A 489 9.26 -5.99 3.61
N GLU A 490 8.88 -7.17 3.07
CA GLU A 490 9.83 -8.13 2.51
C GLU A 490 10.48 -7.63 1.22
N ILE A 491 9.74 -7.02 0.30
CA ILE A 491 10.29 -6.39 -0.91
C ILE A 491 11.32 -5.31 -0.56
N GLY A 492 11.05 -4.52 0.46
CA GLY A 492 11.94 -3.46 0.93
C GLY A 492 13.18 -3.95 1.66
N TRP A 493 13.08 -5.10 2.32
CA TRP A 493 14.16 -5.65 3.14
C TRP A 493 14.98 -6.71 2.42
N SER A 494 14.32 -7.73 1.86
CA SER A 494 14.96 -8.95 1.37
C SER A 494 15.53 -8.77 -0.05
N PRO A 495 16.66 -9.40 -0.40
CA PRO A 495 17.11 -9.48 -1.78
C PRO A 495 16.10 -10.19 -2.67
N SER A 496 15.99 -9.78 -3.94
CA SER A 496 15.03 -10.37 -4.89
C SER A 496 15.22 -11.88 -5.10
N GLU A 497 16.45 -12.38 -4.96
CA GLU A 497 16.81 -13.78 -5.17
C GLU A 497 16.24 -14.74 -4.12
N VAL A 498 15.89 -14.23 -2.93
CA VAL A 498 15.31 -15.07 -1.87
C VAL A 498 13.78 -15.04 -1.88
N LYS A 499 13.17 -14.17 -2.69
CA LYS A 499 11.71 -14.05 -2.79
C LYS A 499 11.13 -15.30 -3.47
N LYS A 500 10.17 -15.96 -2.78
CA LYS A 500 9.42 -17.11 -3.29
C LYS A 500 7.98 -17.01 -2.79
N TRP A 501 7.01 -16.93 -3.71
CA TRP A 501 5.61 -16.74 -3.37
C TRP A 501 5.07 -17.78 -2.40
N ASP A 502 5.19 -19.08 -2.71
CA ASP A 502 4.62 -20.16 -1.87
C ASP A 502 5.17 -20.13 -0.43
N ASN A 503 6.48 -19.85 -0.30
CA ASN A 503 7.12 -19.71 1.00
C ASN A 503 6.62 -18.46 1.73
N PHE A 504 6.55 -17.30 1.04
CA PHE A 504 6.03 -16.06 1.63
C PHE A 504 4.57 -16.21 2.05
N HIS A 505 3.71 -16.79 1.21
CA HIS A 505 2.29 -17.01 1.51
C HIS A 505 2.11 -17.86 2.79
N THR A 506 2.89 -18.92 2.94
CA THR A 506 2.88 -19.76 4.15
C THR A 506 3.25 -18.96 5.40
N ARG A 507 4.30 -18.12 5.32
CA ARG A 507 4.71 -17.23 6.43
C ARG A 507 3.69 -16.14 6.71
N ALA A 508 3.04 -15.60 5.68
CA ALA A 508 1.98 -14.60 5.81
C ALA A 508 0.76 -15.15 6.55
N LEU A 509 0.37 -16.41 6.30
CA LEU A 509 -0.70 -17.09 7.06
C LEU A 509 -0.36 -17.18 8.56
N GLN A 510 0.88 -17.46 8.92
CA GLN A 510 1.31 -17.47 10.32
C GLN A 510 1.35 -16.05 10.91
N ALA A 511 1.87 -15.08 10.16
CA ALA A 511 1.91 -13.69 10.59
C ALA A 511 0.51 -13.11 10.85
N VAL A 512 -0.49 -13.49 10.06
CA VAL A 512 -1.90 -13.13 10.30
C VAL A 512 -2.39 -13.64 11.66
N ASN A 513 -2.04 -14.86 12.05
CA ASN A 513 -2.41 -15.40 13.37
C ASN A 513 -1.71 -14.64 14.50
N ILE A 514 -0.42 -14.37 14.39
CA ILE A 514 0.34 -13.57 15.36
C ILE A 514 -0.26 -12.17 15.51
N LEU A 515 -0.60 -11.51 14.41
CA LEU A 515 -1.24 -10.21 14.45
C LEU A 515 -2.59 -10.25 15.18
N ARG A 516 -3.41 -11.28 14.97
CA ARG A 516 -4.68 -11.47 15.72
C ARG A 516 -4.45 -11.66 17.21
N GLU A 517 -3.45 -12.45 17.60
CA GLU A 517 -3.07 -12.64 19.01
C GLU A 517 -2.59 -11.34 19.66
N GLN A 518 -1.97 -10.46 18.89
CA GLN A 518 -1.54 -9.13 19.32
C GLN A 518 -2.66 -8.07 19.25
N GLY A 519 -3.89 -8.47 18.92
CA GLY A 519 -5.06 -7.58 18.92
C GLY A 519 -5.21 -6.71 17.66
N TYR A 520 -4.57 -7.07 16.54
CA TYR A 520 -4.84 -6.47 15.24
C TYR A 520 -6.00 -7.20 14.54
N ASN A 521 -6.59 -6.54 13.55
CA ASN A 521 -7.68 -7.08 12.73
C ASN A 521 -7.25 -7.33 11.27
N PRO A 522 -6.35 -8.29 10.99
CA PRO A 522 -5.91 -8.56 9.64
C PRO A 522 -6.99 -9.25 8.80
N PHE A 523 -6.92 -9.08 7.48
CA PHE A 523 -7.69 -9.89 6.53
C PHE A 523 -7.49 -11.39 6.80
N PRO A 524 -8.58 -12.17 6.78
CA PRO A 524 -8.52 -13.62 7.01
C PRO A 524 -7.96 -14.35 5.78
N LEU A 525 -6.64 -14.30 5.59
CA LEU A 525 -5.94 -14.84 4.42
C LEU A 525 -6.27 -16.33 4.18
N GLU A 526 -6.56 -17.09 5.23
CA GLU A 526 -7.00 -18.48 5.14
C GLU A 526 -8.38 -18.68 4.47
N LYS A 527 -9.09 -17.59 4.22
CA LYS A 527 -10.40 -17.57 3.56
C LYS A 527 -10.38 -16.84 2.22
N GLU A 528 -9.20 -16.52 1.72
CA GLU A 528 -9.05 -15.85 0.43
C GLU A 528 -9.74 -16.65 -0.68
N ILE A 529 -10.55 -15.96 -1.49
CA ILE A 529 -11.25 -16.52 -2.64
C ILE A 529 -10.36 -16.43 -3.88
N GLY A 530 -9.63 -15.31 -4.00
CA GLY A 530 -8.78 -15.02 -5.13
C GLY A 530 -9.52 -14.53 -6.37
N ASP A 531 -8.95 -14.75 -7.52
CA ASP A 531 -9.49 -14.29 -8.80
C ASP A 531 -10.80 -14.99 -9.17
N LYS A 532 -11.67 -14.30 -9.94
CA LYS A 532 -12.95 -14.84 -10.42
C LYS A 532 -12.70 -16.02 -11.39
N PRO A 533 -13.04 -17.26 -11.00
CA PRO A 533 -12.66 -18.45 -11.78
C PRO A 533 -13.25 -18.43 -13.19
N GLU A 534 -14.46 -17.90 -13.35
CA GLU A 534 -15.17 -17.84 -14.63
C GLU A 534 -14.47 -16.93 -15.65
N SER A 535 -13.67 -15.95 -15.18
CA SER A 535 -12.95 -15.04 -16.08
C SER A 535 -11.77 -15.68 -16.81
N TYR A 536 -11.32 -16.86 -16.36
CA TYR A 536 -10.25 -17.64 -17.00
C TYR A 536 -10.76 -18.75 -17.91
N GLN A 537 -12.06 -19.00 -17.93
CA GLN A 537 -12.68 -20.05 -18.74
C GLN A 537 -13.27 -19.44 -20.01
N LYS A 538 -12.83 -19.93 -21.19
CA LYS A 538 -13.48 -19.56 -22.43
C LYS A 538 -14.84 -20.22 -22.54
N VAL A 539 -15.87 -19.42 -22.77
CA VAL A 539 -17.22 -19.88 -23.07
C VAL A 539 -17.34 -20.10 -24.57
N ASN A 540 -17.76 -21.31 -24.96
CA ASN A 540 -18.00 -21.62 -26.37
C ASN A 540 -19.47 -21.32 -26.70
N HIS A 541 -19.72 -20.37 -27.59
CA HIS A 541 -21.05 -19.96 -27.99
C HIS A 541 -21.13 -19.60 -29.50
N LEU A 542 -22.34 -19.54 -30.06
CA LEU A 542 -22.57 -19.32 -31.48
C LEU A 542 -22.07 -17.97 -32.01
N ALA A 543 -21.97 -16.98 -31.14
CA ALA A 543 -21.52 -15.62 -31.48
C ALA A 543 -19.99 -15.46 -31.54
N ILE A 544 -19.18 -16.49 -31.21
CA ILE A 544 -17.71 -16.34 -31.20
C ILE A 544 -17.18 -15.86 -32.56
N GLY A 545 -16.44 -14.74 -32.54
CA GLY A 545 -15.82 -14.15 -33.72
C GLY A 545 -16.80 -13.58 -34.73
N LYS A 546 -18.07 -13.42 -34.39
CA LYS A 546 -19.10 -12.84 -35.21
C LYS A 546 -19.02 -11.33 -35.28
N LYS A 547 -19.67 -10.73 -36.29
CA LYS A 547 -19.73 -9.29 -36.46
C LYS A 547 -20.70 -8.70 -35.42
N VAL A 548 -20.23 -7.66 -34.72
CA VAL A 548 -21.04 -6.85 -33.80
C VAL A 548 -21.27 -5.47 -34.41
N THR A 549 -22.49 -4.98 -34.32
CA THR A 549 -22.86 -3.61 -34.71
C THR A 549 -23.43 -2.89 -33.49
N TYR A 550 -22.95 -1.73 -33.22
CA TYR A 550 -23.35 -0.90 -32.10
C TYR A 550 -24.17 0.29 -32.59
N ALA A 551 -25.40 0.46 -32.12
CA ALA A 551 -26.19 1.67 -32.36
C ALA A 551 -25.64 2.86 -31.58
N ASN A 552 -25.24 2.63 -30.33
CA ASN A 552 -24.47 3.57 -29.49
C ASN A 552 -23.10 2.96 -29.21
N LEU A 553 -22.03 3.71 -29.44
CA LEU A 553 -20.67 3.22 -29.19
C LEU A 553 -20.36 3.15 -27.69
N TYR A 554 -19.60 2.13 -27.33
CA TYR A 554 -19.00 2.03 -26.00
C TYR A 554 -18.00 3.16 -25.74
N SER A 555 -17.73 3.45 -24.47
CA SER A 555 -16.76 4.47 -24.06
C SER A 555 -15.33 4.03 -24.42
N ASN A 556 -14.54 4.97 -24.95
CA ASN A 556 -13.11 4.72 -25.20
C ASN A 556 -12.31 4.41 -23.92
N HIS A 557 -12.78 4.87 -22.77
CA HIS A 557 -12.15 4.56 -21.47
C HIS A 557 -12.45 3.14 -21.00
N TYR A 558 -13.52 2.52 -21.50
CA TYR A 558 -13.98 1.19 -21.11
C TYR A 558 -14.29 0.36 -22.36
N ALA A 559 -13.37 0.38 -23.30
CA ALA A 559 -13.54 -0.29 -24.59
C ALA A 559 -13.32 -1.81 -24.50
N ALA A 560 -12.63 -2.28 -23.46
CA ALA A 560 -12.13 -3.65 -23.36
C ALA A 560 -11.36 -4.05 -24.66
N GLN A 561 -11.77 -5.15 -25.33
CA GLN A 561 -11.17 -5.58 -26.60
C GLN A 561 -11.88 -4.96 -27.82
N GLY A 562 -12.64 -3.86 -27.62
CA GLY A 562 -13.39 -3.17 -28.66
C GLY A 562 -14.51 -4.04 -29.24
N GLU A 563 -14.66 -4.07 -30.59
CA GLU A 563 -15.71 -4.84 -31.28
C GLU A 563 -15.67 -6.36 -31.01
N LYS A 564 -14.55 -6.86 -30.47
CA LYS A 564 -14.39 -8.28 -30.16
C LYS A 564 -14.92 -8.66 -28.78
N THR A 565 -15.06 -7.73 -27.86
CA THR A 565 -15.38 -7.99 -26.45
C THR A 565 -16.58 -8.89 -26.26
N LEU A 566 -17.71 -8.63 -26.97
CA LEU A 566 -18.95 -9.39 -26.81
C LEU A 566 -18.94 -10.76 -27.51
N VAL A 567 -17.90 -11.06 -28.28
CA VAL A 567 -17.82 -12.26 -29.13
C VAL A 567 -16.48 -13.00 -29.03
N ASP A 568 -15.68 -12.72 -27.98
CA ASP A 568 -14.38 -13.37 -27.80
C ASP A 568 -14.44 -14.62 -26.89
N GLY A 569 -15.59 -14.85 -26.25
CA GLY A 569 -15.81 -15.97 -25.34
C GLY A 569 -15.17 -15.80 -23.95
N VAL A 570 -14.78 -14.59 -23.58
CA VAL A 570 -14.18 -14.28 -22.27
C VAL A 570 -15.20 -13.56 -21.39
N ARG A 571 -15.33 -13.96 -20.11
CA ARG A 571 -16.12 -13.26 -19.11
C ARG A 571 -15.28 -12.22 -18.38
N GLY A 572 -15.91 -11.16 -17.88
CA GLY A 572 -15.27 -10.16 -17.04
C GLY A 572 -14.88 -10.71 -15.67
N GLY A 573 -13.82 -10.13 -15.09
CA GLY A 573 -13.37 -10.42 -13.73
C GLY A 573 -14.15 -9.65 -12.66
N TRP A 574 -13.50 -9.46 -11.50
CA TRP A 574 -14.09 -8.72 -10.39
C TRP A 574 -14.21 -7.21 -10.63
N MET A 575 -13.40 -6.66 -11.54
CA MET A 575 -13.32 -5.22 -11.76
C MET A 575 -13.86 -4.81 -13.13
N TYR A 576 -14.67 -3.76 -13.14
CA TYR A 576 -15.27 -3.18 -14.35
C TYR A 576 -14.23 -2.61 -15.34
N ASN A 577 -13.00 -2.37 -14.91
CA ASN A 577 -11.88 -1.82 -15.70
C ASN A 577 -10.74 -2.84 -15.91
N ASP A 578 -11.04 -4.13 -15.94
CA ASP A 578 -10.08 -5.22 -16.14
C ASP A 578 -9.81 -5.55 -17.62
N ASP A 579 -10.18 -4.67 -18.55
CA ASP A 579 -10.08 -4.84 -20.00
C ASP A 579 -10.92 -6.00 -20.57
N ARG A 580 -11.93 -6.46 -19.80
CA ARG A 580 -12.89 -7.51 -20.20
C ARG A 580 -14.34 -7.06 -20.17
N TRP A 581 -14.64 -5.97 -19.48
CA TRP A 581 -15.95 -5.34 -19.46
C TRP A 581 -15.99 -4.16 -20.41
N GLN A 582 -17.09 -4.05 -21.15
CA GLN A 582 -17.34 -2.94 -22.04
C GLN A 582 -18.34 -1.97 -21.41
N GLY A 583 -17.98 -0.69 -21.29
CA GLY A 583 -18.79 0.33 -20.61
C GLY A 583 -19.44 1.32 -21.56
N PHE A 584 -20.67 1.73 -21.23
CA PHE A 584 -21.46 2.71 -21.95
C PHE A 584 -21.73 3.92 -21.03
N ILE A 585 -21.46 5.13 -21.50
CA ILE A 585 -21.59 6.36 -20.70
C ILE A 585 -22.65 7.24 -21.35
N ASP A 586 -23.67 7.64 -20.57
CA ASP A 586 -24.76 8.54 -20.98
C ASP A 586 -25.57 8.04 -22.21
N CYS A 587 -25.54 6.73 -22.49
CA CYS A 587 -26.30 6.14 -23.60
C CYS A 587 -26.72 4.71 -23.25
N ASP A 588 -27.77 4.24 -23.95
CA ASP A 588 -28.24 2.88 -23.81
C ASP A 588 -27.27 1.88 -24.51
N PHE A 589 -27.16 0.69 -23.94
CA PHE A 589 -26.54 -0.45 -24.59
C PHE A 589 -27.49 -0.98 -25.69
N ASP A 590 -27.09 -0.86 -26.94
CA ASP A 590 -27.85 -1.34 -28.08
C ASP A 590 -26.90 -1.97 -29.13
N VAL A 591 -26.95 -3.31 -29.23
CA VAL A 591 -26.01 -4.07 -30.04
C VAL A 591 -26.72 -5.14 -30.83
N THR A 592 -26.26 -5.37 -32.08
CA THR A 592 -26.68 -6.47 -32.94
C THR A 592 -25.50 -7.38 -33.25
N ILE A 593 -25.68 -8.69 -33.06
CA ILE A 593 -24.69 -9.72 -33.38
C ILE A 593 -25.19 -10.47 -34.60
N ASP A 594 -24.47 -10.37 -35.73
CA ASP A 594 -24.78 -11.06 -36.96
C ASP A 594 -24.17 -12.48 -36.98
N LEU A 595 -24.99 -13.51 -36.86
CA LEU A 595 -24.54 -14.90 -36.89
C LEU A 595 -24.07 -15.37 -38.28
N GLY A 596 -24.35 -14.59 -39.37
CA GLY A 596 -23.90 -14.80 -40.72
C GLY A 596 -24.73 -15.82 -41.52
N LYS A 597 -25.67 -16.47 -40.87
CA LYS A 597 -26.65 -17.37 -41.50
C LYS A 597 -27.79 -17.68 -40.53
N GLU A 598 -28.96 -18.01 -41.05
CA GLU A 598 -30.05 -18.48 -40.21
C GLU A 598 -29.61 -19.65 -39.33
N THR A 599 -29.77 -19.49 -38.01
CA THR A 599 -29.26 -20.40 -36.99
C THR A 599 -30.33 -20.62 -35.92
N ASP A 600 -30.54 -21.89 -35.52
CA ASP A 600 -31.39 -22.19 -34.37
C ASP A 600 -30.68 -21.76 -33.09
N ILE A 601 -31.32 -20.90 -32.27
CA ILE A 601 -30.84 -20.43 -31.00
C ILE A 601 -31.71 -20.95 -29.86
N LYS A 602 -31.12 -21.33 -28.74
CA LYS A 602 -31.82 -21.87 -27.58
C LYS A 602 -31.66 -21.01 -26.35
N GLN A 603 -30.57 -20.24 -26.28
CA GLN A 603 -30.27 -19.38 -25.17
C GLN A 603 -29.52 -18.13 -25.65
N VAL A 604 -29.87 -16.98 -25.08
CA VAL A 604 -29.13 -15.72 -25.18
C VAL A 604 -28.96 -15.20 -23.79
N CYS A 605 -27.72 -14.85 -23.40
CA CYS A 605 -27.47 -14.17 -22.12
C CYS A 605 -26.33 -13.19 -22.23
N ALA A 606 -26.39 -12.16 -21.39
CA ALA A 606 -25.33 -11.20 -21.20
C ALA A 606 -25.16 -10.90 -19.71
N GLU A 607 -23.93 -10.95 -19.21
CA GLU A 607 -23.59 -10.61 -17.84
C GLU A 607 -23.25 -9.13 -17.73
N PHE A 608 -23.74 -8.49 -16.68
CA PHE A 608 -23.49 -7.08 -16.34
C PHE A 608 -22.96 -6.96 -14.92
N ILE A 609 -22.21 -5.89 -14.67
CA ILE A 609 -21.58 -5.58 -13.37
C ILE A 609 -22.13 -4.28 -12.80
N GLN A 610 -22.32 -4.21 -11.49
CA GLN A 610 -22.60 -3.00 -10.74
C GLN A 610 -21.60 -2.85 -9.61
N LEU A 611 -21.02 -1.64 -9.51
CA LEU A 611 -20.18 -1.23 -8.37
C LEU A 611 -20.49 0.25 -8.10
N LYS A 612 -21.11 0.55 -6.95
CA LYS A 612 -21.64 1.87 -6.62
C LYS A 612 -20.55 2.94 -6.49
N GLY A 613 -19.41 2.61 -5.87
CA GLY A 613 -18.32 3.56 -5.63
C GLY A 613 -17.88 4.30 -6.90
N PRO A 614 -17.47 3.60 -7.97
CA PRO A 614 -17.09 4.22 -9.24
C PRO A 614 -18.27 4.54 -10.17
N TYR A 615 -19.53 4.52 -9.69
CA TYR A 615 -20.74 4.83 -10.46
C TYR A 615 -20.97 3.90 -11.66
N VAL A 616 -20.71 2.62 -11.51
CA VAL A 616 -21.02 1.58 -12.51
C VAL A 616 -22.36 0.94 -12.16
N TRP A 617 -23.31 0.96 -13.09
CA TRP A 617 -24.68 0.55 -12.85
C TRP A 617 -25.14 -0.58 -13.79
N LEU A 618 -25.99 -1.46 -13.26
CA LEU A 618 -26.75 -2.40 -14.09
C LEU A 618 -27.77 -1.66 -14.96
N PRO A 619 -28.09 -2.15 -16.17
CA PRO A 619 -29.21 -1.63 -16.96
C PRO A 619 -30.53 -1.81 -16.19
N LYS A 620 -31.44 -0.87 -16.32
CA LYS A 620 -32.79 -0.97 -15.72
C LYS A 620 -33.57 -2.15 -16.27
N GLN A 621 -33.42 -2.44 -17.55
CA GLN A 621 -34.10 -3.49 -18.29
C GLN A 621 -33.25 -3.89 -19.49
N VAL A 622 -33.31 -5.16 -19.91
CA VAL A 622 -32.69 -5.67 -21.12
C VAL A 622 -33.77 -6.32 -21.99
N ILE A 623 -33.85 -5.86 -23.23
CA ILE A 623 -34.74 -6.46 -24.27
C ILE A 623 -33.88 -7.33 -25.18
N ILE A 624 -34.25 -8.57 -25.35
CA ILE A 624 -33.58 -9.54 -26.23
C ILE A 624 -34.51 -9.82 -27.41
N SER A 625 -33.98 -9.64 -28.61
CA SER A 625 -34.76 -9.88 -29.84
C SER A 625 -33.95 -10.72 -30.81
N SER A 626 -34.64 -11.40 -31.76
CA SER A 626 -34.02 -12.14 -32.88
C SER A 626 -34.60 -11.69 -34.20
N SER A 627 -33.80 -11.87 -35.28
CA SER A 627 -34.20 -11.57 -36.64
C SER A 627 -33.55 -12.57 -37.60
N VAL A 628 -34.27 -12.99 -38.64
CA VAL A 628 -33.73 -13.81 -39.72
C VAL A 628 -33.39 -13.02 -40.99
N ASP A 629 -33.82 -11.76 -41.06
CA ASP A 629 -33.60 -10.89 -42.22
C ASP A 629 -32.80 -9.61 -41.91
N GLY A 630 -32.55 -9.34 -40.61
CA GLY A 630 -31.85 -8.16 -40.15
C GLY A 630 -32.66 -6.85 -40.19
N GLU A 631 -33.94 -6.92 -40.60
CA GLU A 631 -34.86 -5.79 -40.72
C GLU A 631 -36.02 -5.86 -39.71
N HIS A 632 -36.56 -7.06 -39.53
CA HIS A 632 -37.70 -7.32 -38.64
C HIS A 632 -37.25 -8.13 -37.44
N TYR A 633 -37.46 -7.61 -36.26
CA TYR A 633 -37.01 -8.21 -34.98
C TYR A 633 -38.21 -8.64 -34.14
N ASP A 634 -38.22 -9.91 -33.75
CA ASP A 634 -39.16 -10.44 -32.76
C ASP A 634 -38.57 -10.39 -31.37
N THR A 635 -39.28 -9.77 -30.45
CA THR A 635 -38.86 -9.74 -29.03
C THR A 635 -39.01 -11.13 -28.41
N LEU A 636 -37.90 -11.68 -27.95
CA LEU A 636 -37.84 -12.97 -27.26
C LEU A 636 -38.08 -12.82 -25.75
N ALA A 637 -37.51 -11.80 -25.15
CA ALA A 637 -37.70 -11.50 -23.75
C ALA A 637 -37.50 -10.00 -23.43
N THR A 638 -38.17 -9.57 -22.38
CA THR A 638 -37.91 -8.29 -21.68
C THR A 638 -37.62 -8.63 -20.22
N VAL A 639 -36.41 -8.37 -19.76
CA VAL A 639 -35.92 -8.75 -18.43
C VAL A 639 -35.65 -7.50 -17.61
N ASP A 640 -36.40 -7.31 -16.54
CA ASP A 640 -36.22 -6.19 -15.62
C ASP A 640 -35.08 -6.44 -14.63
N ASN A 641 -34.40 -5.38 -14.22
CA ASN A 641 -33.44 -5.43 -13.11
C ASN A 641 -34.16 -5.41 -11.77
N ASP A 642 -33.84 -6.38 -10.90
CA ASP A 642 -34.35 -6.49 -9.53
C ASP A 642 -33.28 -6.14 -8.45
N ILE A 643 -32.07 -5.77 -8.87
CA ILE A 643 -30.99 -5.37 -7.98
C ILE A 643 -31.06 -3.84 -7.75
N SER A 644 -31.12 -3.44 -6.49
CA SER A 644 -31.16 -2.03 -6.12
C SER A 644 -29.85 -1.33 -6.50
N PRO A 645 -29.91 -0.10 -7.05
CA PRO A 645 -28.70 0.72 -7.27
C PRO A 645 -28.05 1.18 -5.95
N ASP A 646 -28.75 1.04 -4.79
CA ASP A 646 -28.21 1.46 -3.49
C ASP A 646 -27.31 0.43 -2.83
N ILE A 647 -27.18 -0.77 -3.39
CA ILE A 647 -26.29 -1.81 -2.88
C ILE A 647 -24.84 -1.35 -3.09
N GLU A 648 -24.09 -1.26 -2.00
CA GLU A 648 -22.71 -0.76 -2.01
C GLU A 648 -21.69 -1.81 -2.46
N THR A 649 -22.01 -3.10 -2.26
CA THR A 649 -21.14 -4.21 -2.65
C THR A 649 -21.27 -4.52 -4.14
N LEU A 650 -20.21 -5.10 -4.70
CA LEU A 650 -20.18 -5.58 -6.09
C LEU A 650 -21.35 -6.53 -6.36
N GLN A 651 -22.05 -6.30 -7.47
CA GLN A 651 -23.13 -7.14 -7.95
C GLN A 651 -22.88 -7.58 -9.40
N PHE A 652 -23.25 -8.81 -9.70
CA PHE A 652 -23.32 -9.33 -11.06
C PHE A 652 -24.76 -9.74 -11.36
N LYS A 653 -25.22 -9.48 -12.58
CA LYS A 653 -26.51 -9.96 -13.05
C LYS A 653 -26.40 -10.43 -14.48
N GLU A 654 -26.87 -11.64 -14.71
CA GLU A 654 -27.08 -12.20 -16.04
C GLU A 654 -28.52 -11.89 -16.48
N PHE A 655 -28.66 -11.24 -17.63
CA PHE A 655 -29.94 -11.05 -18.32
C PHE A 655 -30.01 -12.02 -19.45
N GLY A 656 -31.02 -12.86 -19.45
CA GLY A 656 -31.06 -13.99 -20.39
C GLY A 656 -32.45 -14.37 -20.87
N TRP A 657 -32.47 -15.18 -21.92
CA TRP A 657 -33.63 -15.84 -22.46
C TRP A 657 -33.27 -17.28 -22.81
N GLU A 658 -34.19 -18.20 -22.53
CA GLU A 658 -34.14 -19.60 -22.97
C GLU A 658 -35.41 -19.98 -23.72
N GLY A 659 -35.27 -20.71 -24.83
CA GLY A 659 -36.38 -21.12 -25.65
C GLY A 659 -35.95 -21.78 -26.96
N ASN A 660 -36.77 -21.67 -27.99
CA ASN A 660 -36.42 -22.05 -29.33
C ASN A 660 -36.78 -20.88 -30.26
N ALA A 661 -35.79 -20.32 -30.93
CA ALA A 661 -35.96 -19.26 -31.92
C ALA A 661 -34.96 -19.45 -33.08
N LYS A 662 -35.15 -18.68 -34.12
CA LYS A 662 -34.19 -18.55 -35.24
C LYS A 662 -33.65 -17.12 -35.26
N ALA A 663 -32.36 -16.99 -35.59
CA ALA A 663 -31.71 -15.71 -35.79
C ALA A 663 -30.76 -15.78 -36.99
#